data_58b8b1f09c9d4603f01c057e8e52147a
#
_entry.id   58b8b1f09c9d4603f01c057e8e52147a
#
_cell.length_a   1.000
_cell.length_b   1.000
_cell.length_c   1.000
_cell.angle_alpha   90.00
_cell.angle_beta   90.00
_cell.angle_gamma   90.00
#
_symmetry.space_group_name_H-M   'P 1'
#
loop_
_entity.id
_entity.type
_entity.pdbx_description
1 polymer ?
#
loop_
_entity_poly.entity_id
_entity_poly.type
_entity_poly.pdbx_seq_one_letter_code
_entity_poly.pdbx_strand_id
1 'polypeptide(L)'
;MATKKQDYGNDSISSLKGADRVRKRPGVIFGSDGLDGCEHAVFEILSNSIDEAREGHGRTITVTRYADRSIQVEDMGRGCPVDYNPKEKRFNWELVYCELYAGGKYNNLDGDNYEYSLGLNGLGACATQYSSRYMDVTVWRDGNKYSLHFERGEPVGKKGDELRIEPTDRGRKTGTRTRWLPDLDVFTDIDIPADYYVETLRRQAVVNAGITFRFKNEVLPGHFETQDFVYENGIIDYVAEIAGEDALTTPVFWETERRGRDREDKPEYKVKLSCACCFSNKVQRIEHYHNSSWLEHGGSPEKASKTAFVYAIDKYLKDNNKYQKGEARIAWQDIEDCIILVSNNFSTQTSYENQTKKAITNKFVQEAMTDFLKSRLETYFIENRVDALKIAEQVLINKRSRESAEKQRLNIKKKLSGSIDISNRVEKFVDCRTRDVSRREIYIVEGDSALGSVKLSRDGEFQGIMPVRGKILNCLKADYPRIFKSEIITDLLKVLGCGVEVPGKFVKDLNAFDINNLRWNKVILCTDADVDGFQIRTLILTMIYRLCPTLIREGYVYIAETPLFEITCGEKTWFAYTDKEKNDIVKTLEGKRYKVDRSKGLGENDPEMMWLTTMNPETRRLIKVMPEDAEATAHSFDLLLGDNLQGRKDHIAENGYKYLEMIDVS
;
A
#
# COMPACT_ATOMS: atom_id res chain seq x y z
N MET A 1 42.34 9.88 -14.79
CA MET A 1 43.17 9.74 -13.58
C MET A 1 42.50 8.70 -12.69
N ALA A 2 43.13 7.58 -12.43
CA ALA A 2 42.56 6.53 -11.57
C ALA A 2 42.63 6.98 -10.12
N THR A 3 41.51 7.11 -9.46
CA THR A 3 41.37 7.34 -8.02
C THR A 3 42.01 6.17 -7.29
N LYS A 4 43.14 6.40 -6.58
CA LYS A 4 43.70 5.45 -5.66
C LYS A 4 42.61 5.02 -4.66
N LYS A 5 42.25 3.75 -4.64
CA LYS A 5 41.50 3.12 -3.55
C LYS A 5 42.34 3.35 -2.28
N GLN A 6 41.79 4.11 -1.33
CA GLN A 6 42.35 4.26 -0.01
C GLN A 6 42.28 2.88 0.67
N ASP A 7 43.41 2.36 1.08
CA ASP A 7 43.50 1.08 1.80
C ASP A 7 42.78 1.21 3.14
N TYR A 8 41.93 0.23 3.48
CA TYR A 8 41.20 0.20 4.75
C TYR A 8 42.17 -0.28 5.84
N GLY A 9 42.89 0.67 6.45
CA GLY A 9 43.86 0.47 7.52
C GLY A 9 43.50 1.25 8.78
N ASN A 10 44.38 1.17 9.80
CA ASN A 10 44.20 1.86 11.12
C ASN A 10 43.94 3.36 10.97
N ASP A 11 44.52 4.01 9.98
CA ASP A 11 44.36 5.45 9.71
C ASP A 11 42.98 5.81 9.09
N SER A 12 42.22 4.81 8.66
CA SER A 12 40.87 5.01 8.12
C SER A 12 39.79 5.14 9.21
N ILE A 13 40.09 4.81 10.46
CA ILE A 13 39.19 4.87 11.60
C ILE A 13 39.36 6.22 12.30
N SER A 14 38.29 7.04 12.26
CA SER A 14 38.27 8.34 12.95
C SER A 14 36.95 8.54 13.71
N SER A 15 37.02 9.23 14.86
CA SER A 15 35.80 9.62 15.60
C SER A 15 35.28 10.97 15.14
N LEU A 16 33.97 11.07 14.90
CA LEU A 16 33.32 12.35 14.69
C LEU A 16 33.33 13.18 15.96
N LYS A 17 33.64 14.48 15.87
CA LYS A 17 33.71 15.41 16.99
C LYS A 17 32.79 16.61 16.77
N GLY A 18 32.35 17.25 17.86
CA GLY A 18 31.52 18.47 17.81
C GLY A 18 30.30 18.29 16.89
N ALA A 19 30.03 19.30 16.08
CA ALA A 19 28.91 19.34 15.18
C ALA A 19 28.88 18.23 14.12
N ASP A 20 30.04 17.69 13.71
CA ASP A 20 30.14 16.60 12.72
C ASP A 20 29.38 15.33 13.14
N ARG A 21 29.18 15.12 14.44
CA ARG A 21 28.40 13.99 14.97
C ARG A 21 26.94 14.00 14.49
N VAL A 22 26.38 15.19 14.32
CA VAL A 22 25.01 15.40 13.85
C VAL A 22 25.01 15.68 12.35
N ARG A 23 25.86 16.63 11.89
CA ARG A 23 25.87 17.08 10.50
C ARG A 23 26.11 15.97 9.47
N LYS A 24 26.97 14.99 9.80
CA LYS A 24 27.27 13.84 8.92
C LYS A 24 26.31 12.67 9.08
N ARG A 25 25.51 12.64 10.14
CA ARG A 25 24.58 11.54 10.46
C ARG A 25 23.29 12.05 11.10
N PRO A 26 22.56 12.98 10.48
CA PRO A 26 21.32 13.55 11.04
C PRO A 26 20.25 12.49 11.31
N GLY A 27 20.13 11.48 10.45
CA GLY A 27 19.15 10.41 10.60
C GLY A 27 19.27 9.58 11.88
N VAL A 28 20.46 9.55 12.53
CA VAL A 28 20.64 8.87 13.82
C VAL A 28 19.93 9.60 14.95
N ILE A 29 19.89 10.93 14.88
CA ILE A 29 19.30 11.79 15.93
C ILE A 29 17.85 12.13 15.59
N PHE A 30 17.59 12.56 14.36
CA PHE A 30 16.27 13.04 13.93
C PHE A 30 15.41 11.98 13.23
N GLY A 31 15.94 10.77 13.02
CA GLY A 31 15.26 9.69 12.33
C GLY A 31 15.30 9.76 10.80
N SER A 32 15.63 10.94 10.25
CA SER A 32 15.70 11.20 8.80
C SER A 32 16.67 12.34 8.52
N ASP A 33 17.21 12.41 7.32
CA ASP A 33 17.93 13.56 6.74
C ASP A 33 17.05 14.37 5.78
N GLY A 34 15.77 13.99 5.63
CA GLY A 34 14.77 14.69 4.85
C GLY A 34 13.97 15.71 5.68
N LEU A 35 12.82 16.10 5.12
CA LEU A 35 11.90 17.05 5.75
C LEU A 35 11.45 16.59 7.14
N ASP A 36 11.12 15.31 7.33
CA ASP A 36 10.71 14.74 8.62
C ASP A 36 11.77 14.96 9.72
N GLY A 37 13.06 14.88 9.36
CA GLY A 37 14.15 15.16 10.30
C GLY A 37 14.23 16.64 10.67
N CYS A 38 13.97 17.52 9.71
CA CYS A 38 13.90 18.96 9.94
C CYS A 38 12.70 19.33 10.84
N GLU A 39 11.53 18.71 10.62
CA GLU A 39 10.34 18.83 11.45
C GLU A 39 10.58 18.34 12.88
N HIS A 40 11.30 17.23 13.03
CA HIS A 40 11.67 16.73 14.36
C HIS A 40 12.55 17.72 15.12
N ALA A 41 13.46 18.44 14.47
CA ALA A 41 14.27 19.49 15.10
C ALA A 41 13.39 20.63 15.66
N VAL A 42 12.28 20.98 14.99
CA VAL A 42 11.30 21.95 15.52
C VAL A 42 10.68 21.44 16.81
N PHE A 43 10.28 20.17 16.82
CA PHE A 43 9.66 19.56 17.99
C PHE A 43 10.62 19.47 19.19
N GLU A 44 11.90 19.23 18.96
CA GLU A 44 12.91 19.18 20.02
C GLU A 44 13.10 20.54 20.72
N ILE A 45 13.06 21.67 20.00
CA ILE A 45 13.08 23.00 20.61
C ILE A 45 11.77 23.33 21.31
N LEU A 46 10.62 23.02 20.64
CA LEU A 46 9.29 23.24 21.18
C LEU A 46 9.07 22.48 22.50
N SER A 47 9.59 21.24 22.60
CA SER A 47 9.45 20.39 23.79
C SER A 47 10.07 21.00 25.05
N ASN A 48 11.14 21.77 24.90
CA ASN A 48 11.75 22.47 26.04
C ASN A 48 10.84 23.57 26.60
N SER A 49 10.15 24.32 25.72
CA SER A 49 9.20 25.34 26.10
C SER A 49 7.92 24.75 26.70
N ILE A 50 7.49 23.57 26.22
CA ILE A 50 6.36 22.83 26.80
C ILE A 50 6.69 22.35 28.19
N ASP A 51 7.88 21.81 28.43
CA ASP A 51 8.31 21.38 29.76
C ASP A 51 8.28 22.53 30.78
N GLU A 52 8.74 23.74 30.42
CA GLU A 52 8.64 24.94 31.26
C GLU A 52 7.20 25.34 31.55
N ALA A 53 6.33 25.34 30.54
CA ALA A 53 4.93 25.71 30.71
C ALA A 53 4.17 24.70 31.60
N ARG A 54 4.50 23.40 31.51
CA ARG A 54 3.92 22.33 32.36
C ARG A 54 4.34 22.44 33.82
N GLU A 55 5.56 22.93 34.10
CA GLU A 55 6.00 23.25 35.48
C GLU A 55 5.31 24.53 36.00
N GLY A 56 4.38 25.11 35.27
CA GLY A 56 3.64 26.31 35.68
C GLY A 56 4.33 27.63 35.34
N HIS A 57 5.40 27.59 34.56
CA HIS A 57 6.16 28.77 34.18
C HIS A 57 5.85 29.23 32.76
N GLY A 58 4.94 30.23 32.65
CA GLY A 58 4.41 30.72 31.39
C GLY A 58 3.25 29.85 30.85
N ARG A 59 2.33 30.49 30.14
CA ARG A 59 1.16 29.81 29.56
C ARG A 59 1.05 30.02 28.05
N THR A 60 1.98 30.77 27.45
CA THR A 60 1.94 31.05 26.01
C THR A 60 3.30 30.69 25.40
N ILE A 61 3.27 29.85 24.40
CA ILE A 61 4.42 29.47 23.58
C ILE A 61 4.12 29.98 22.17
N THR A 62 5.03 30.77 21.61
CA THR A 62 4.90 31.32 20.26
C THR A 62 5.87 30.66 19.33
N VAL A 63 5.37 30.08 18.24
CA VAL A 63 6.16 29.52 17.14
C VAL A 63 5.99 30.39 15.92
N THR A 64 7.08 30.85 15.33
CA THR A 64 7.05 31.70 14.13
C THR A 64 7.80 31.01 13.00
N ARG A 65 7.12 30.85 11.87
CA ARG A 65 7.71 30.46 10.59
C ARG A 65 7.94 31.73 9.78
N TYR A 66 9.19 31.96 9.40
CA TYR A 66 9.55 33.13 8.59
C TYR A 66 9.61 32.80 7.09
N ALA A 67 9.44 33.81 6.26
CA ALA A 67 9.50 33.67 4.80
C ALA A 67 10.89 33.21 4.29
N ASP A 68 11.96 33.47 5.06
CA ASP A 68 13.32 33.00 4.81
C ASP A 68 13.56 31.54 5.23
N ARG A 69 12.49 30.81 5.65
CA ARG A 69 12.50 29.44 6.20
C ARG A 69 13.15 29.32 7.58
N SER A 70 13.56 30.42 8.20
CA SER A 70 13.97 30.36 9.61
C SER A 70 12.75 30.15 10.49
N ILE A 71 12.99 29.54 11.65
CA ILE A 71 11.95 29.17 12.60
C ILE A 71 12.32 29.78 13.95
N GLN A 72 11.33 30.25 14.70
CA GLN A 72 11.53 30.77 16.04
C GLN A 72 10.53 30.15 17.00
N VAL A 73 11.02 29.71 18.15
CA VAL A 73 10.20 29.34 19.32
C VAL A 73 10.52 30.31 20.46
N GLU A 74 9.48 30.88 21.07
CA GLU A 74 9.59 31.79 22.21
C GLU A 74 8.61 31.38 23.30
N ASP A 75 9.09 31.21 24.52
CA ASP A 75 8.32 30.96 25.72
C ASP A 75 8.44 32.08 26.76
N MET A 76 7.58 32.01 27.76
CA MET A 76 7.58 32.89 28.92
C MET A 76 7.94 32.13 30.21
N GLY A 77 8.79 31.08 30.08
CA GLY A 77 9.30 30.28 31.19
C GLY A 77 10.30 31.02 32.07
N ARG A 78 11.05 30.28 32.87
CA ARG A 78 12.12 30.84 33.77
C ARG A 78 13.33 31.36 33.02
N GLY A 79 13.49 30.98 31.75
CA GLY A 79 14.69 31.19 30.95
C GLY A 79 15.74 30.08 31.18
N CYS A 80 16.27 29.55 30.09
CA CYS A 80 17.31 28.51 30.12
C CYS A 80 18.52 29.00 30.90
N PRO A 81 19.05 28.24 31.88
CA PRO A 81 20.33 28.58 32.51
C PRO A 81 21.46 28.59 31.47
N VAL A 82 22.15 29.71 31.31
CA VAL A 82 23.26 29.89 30.35
C VAL A 82 24.53 30.37 30.99
N ASP A 83 24.47 30.74 32.27
CA ASP A 83 25.54 31.27 33.09
C ASP A 83 26.58 30.20 33.49
N TYR A 84 27.62 30.63 34.22
CA TYR A 84 28.73 29.76 34.64
C TYR A 84 28.29 28.71 35.66
N ASN A 85 28.63 27.47 35.39
CA ASN A 85 28.37 26.31 36.26
C ASN A 85 29.63 25.95 37.09
N PRO A 86 29.62 26.20 38.40
CA PRO A 86 30.79 25.91 39.24
C PRO A 86 31.14 24.41 39.35
N LYS A 87 30.13 23.52 39.21
CA LYS A 87 30.35 22.07 39.29
C LYS A 87 31.04 21.55 38.02
N GLU A 88 30.60 21.99 36.86
CA GLU A 88 31.15 21.59 35.57
C GLU A 88 32.36 22.44 35.14
N LYS A 89 32.66 23.54 35.85
CA LYS A 89 33.75 24.50 35.59
C LYS A 89 33.71 25.12 34.19
N ARG A 90 32.50 25.30 33.65
CA ARG A 90 32.24 25.92 32.35
C ARG A 90 30.86 26.55 32.32
N PHE A 91 30.51 27.23 31.25
CA PHE A 91 29.17 27.81 31.10
C PHE A 91 28.12 26.77 30.79
N ASN A 92 26.91 26.95 31.32
CA ASN A 92 25.77 26.09 31.04
C ASN A 92 25.37 26.10 29.56
N TRP A 93 25.55 27.25 28.85
CA TRP A 93 25.27 27.30 27.43
C TRP A 93 26.15 26.33 26.61
N GLU A 94 27.39 26.11 26.99
CA GLU A 94 28.28 25.13 26.36
C GLU A 94 27.73 23.71 26.53
N LEU A 95 27.16 23.40 27.71
CA LEU A 95 26.53 22.13 27.99
C LEU A 95 25.25 21.94 27.17
N VAL A 96 24.37 22.94 27.17
CA VAL A 96 23.04 22.84 26.55
C VAL A 96 23.11 22.83 25.04
N TYR A 97 23.98 23.67 24.45
CA TYR A 97 23.99 23.89 22.98
C TYR A 97 25.20 23.28 22.27
N CYS A 98 26.26 22.89 22.97
CA CYS A 98 27.48 22.36 22.33
C CYS A 98 27.88 20.96 22.80
N GLU A 99 27.09 20.34 23.68
CA GLU A 99 27.37 18.97 24.14
C GLU A 99 26.16 18.08 24.08
N LEU A 100 26.29 16.95 23.37
CA LEU A 100 25.26 15.91 23.33
C LEU A 100 25.26 15.15 24.65
N TYR A 101 24.06 14.75 25.09
CA TYR A 101 23.83 14.06 26.36
C TYR A 101 24.16 14.94 27.60
N ALA A 102 24.02 16.25 27.48
CA ALA A 102 24.09 17.19 28.57
C ALA A 102 22.74 17.84 28.83
N GLY A 103 22.30 17.90 30.08
CA GLY A 103 20.98 18.48 30.43
C GLY A 103 20.69 18.40 31.93
N GLY A 104 19.73 19.17 32.39
CA GLY A 104 19.32 19.23 33.81
C GLY A 104 18.10 18.36 34.17
N LYS A 105 17.62 17.48 33.28
CA LYS A 105 16.37 16.74 33.45
C LYS A 105 16.55 15.23 33.71
N TYR A 106 17.74 14.80 34.10
CA TYR A 106 18.06 13.38 34.30
C TYR A 106 17.54 12.76 35.59
N ASN A 107 17.31 13.56 36.66
CA ASN A 107 16.88 13.10 37.97
C ASN A 107 15.37 13.35 38.19
N ASN A 108 14.52 12.63 37.44
CA ASN A 108 13.06 12.74 37.49
C ASN A 108 12.39 11.67 38.38
N LEU A 109 13.16 10.81 39.05
CA LEU A 109 12.63 9.69 39.86
C LEU A 109 12.22 10.11 41.27
N ASP A 110 12.79 11.20 41.82
CA ASP A 110 12.65 11.58 43.24
C ASP A 110 11.59 12.68 43.48
N GLY A 111 10.74 13.03 42.50
CA GLY A 111 9.62 13.95 42.67
C GLY A 111 10.01 15.45 42.67
N ASP A 112 11.23 15.75 42.29
CA ASP A 112 11.71 17.10 42.01
C ASP A 112 11.31 17.52 40.56
N ASN A 113 11.50 18.79 40.19
CA ASN A 113 11.10 19.41 38.93
C ASN A 113 11.22 18.49 37.68
N TYR A 114 10.29 18.61 36.75
CA TYR A 114 10.24 17.88 35.46
C TYR A 114 9.90 16.37 35.55
N GLU A 115 8.99 15.98 36.45
CA GLU A 115 8.57 14.58 36.68
C GLU A 115 8.20 13.84 35.35
N TYR A 116 7.64 14.55 34.39
CA TYR A 116 7.17 13.99 33.10
C TYR A 116 7.75 14.73 31.89
N SER A 117 9.05 15.03 31.89
CA SER A 117 9.69 15.81 30.82
C SER A 117 9.69 15.11 29.46
N LEU A 118 9.56 15.92 28.40
CA LEU A 118 9.75 15.52 27.00
C LEU A 118 11.25 15.42 26.63
N GLY A 119 12.05 16.34 27.13
CA GLY A 119 13.47 16.50 26.81
C GLY A 119 14.43 15.69 27.68
N LEU A 120 14.21 14.37 27.82
CA LEU A 120 14.96 13.49 28.73
C LEU A 120 16.40 13.21 28.29
N ASN A 121 16.73 13.27 27.01
CA ASN A 121 18.00 12.75 26.48
C ASN A 121 19.14 13.79 26.43
N GLY A 122 18.86 15.07 26.67
CA GLY A 122 19.86 16.13 26.57
C GLY A 122 20.48 16.26 25.17
N LEU A 123 19.68 16.02 24.14
CA LEU A 123 20.12 16.02 22.74
C LEU A 123 19.53 17.18 21.93
N GLY A 124 18.25 17.52 22.14
CA GLY A 124 17.46 18.30 21.21
C GLY A 124 18.03 19.69 20.89
N ALA A 125 18.36 20.51 21.91
CA ALA A 125 18.89 21.85 21.68
C ALA A 125 20.26 21.83 20.97
N CYS A 126 21.17 20.97 21.43
CA CYS A 126 22.49 20.81 20.83
C CYS A 126 22.42 20.27 19.40
N ALA A 127 21.60 19.23 19.17
CA ALA A 127 21.46 18.64 17.84
C ALA A 127 20.84 19.60 16.85
N THR A 128 19.82 20.37 17.24
CA THR A 128 19.20 21.40 16.39
C THR A 128 20.19 22.51 16.07
N GLN A 129 20.98 22.93 17.08
CA GLN A 129 22.04 23.93 16.88
C GLN A 129 23.08 23.41 15.87
N TYR A 130 23.56 22.17 16.03
CA TYR A 130 24.54 21.57 15.12
C TYR A 130 24.03 21.37 13.69
N SER A 131 22.74 21.14 13.50
CA SER A 131 22.12 20.94 12.20
C SER A 131 21.67 22.23 11.52
N SER A 132 21.90 23.38 12.16
CA SER A 132 21.48 24.69 11.66
C SER A 132 22.60 25.42 10.91
N ARG A 133 22.21 26.23 9.93
CA ARG A 133 23.10 27.20 9.28
C ARG A 133 23.48 28.30 10.25
N TYR A 134 22.49 28.79 11.01
CA TYR A 134 22.71 29.65 12.16
C TYR A 134 21.66 29.38 13.23
N MET A 135 21.99 29.73 14.48
CA MET A 135 21.05 29.74 15.60
C MET A 135 21.32 30.96 16.49
N ASP A 136 20.27 31.71 16.77
CA ASP A 136 20.23 32.81 17.73
C ASP A 136 19.46 32.38 18.97
N VAL A 137 20.08 32.45 20.13
CA VAL A 137 19.44 32.18 21.43
C VAL A 137 19.39 33.45 22.24
N THR A 138 18.21 33.84 22.70
CA THR A 138 18.03 34.94 23.63
C THR A 138 17.33 34.42 24.89
N VAL A 139 17.91 34.65 26.03
CA VAL A 139 17.37 34.25 27.33
C VAL A 139 17.18 35.47 28.23
N TRP A 140 16.02 35.58 28.85
CA TRP A 140 15.71 36.59 29.85
C TRP A 140 15.61 35.89 31.21
N ARG A 141 16.53 36.18 32.10
CA ARG A 141 16.61 35.53 33.39
C ARG A 141 17.33 36.46 34.40
N ASP A 142 16.87 36.46 35.62
CA ASP A 142 17.51 37.17 36.74
C ASP A 142 17.81 38.65 36.47
N GLY A 143 16.89 39.35 35.70
CA GLY A 143 17.04 40.75 35.37
C GLY A 143 18.03 41.05 34.24
N ASN A 144 18.56 40.00 33.60
CA ASN A 144 19.47 40.13 32.47
C ASN A 144 18.89 39.52 31.19
N LYS A 145 19.39 40.02 30.07
CA LYS A 145 19.19 39.46 28.74
C LYS A 145 20.52 38.86 28.29
N TYR A 146 20.53 37.58 28.06
CA TYR A 146 21.64 36.82 27.51
C TYR A 146 21.43 36.56 26.05
N SER A 147 22.47 36.75 25.23
CA SER A 147 22.39 36.49 23.78
C SER A 147 23.57 35.66 23.30
N LEU A 148 23.27 34.64 22.50
CA LEU A 148 24.24 33.73 21.89
C LEU A 148 23.95 33.64 20.40
N HIS A 149 24.99 33.54 19.60
CA HIS A 149 24.89 33.30 18.15
C HIS A 149 25.81 32.15 17.76
N PHE A 150 25.27 31.24 16.95
CA PHE A 150 25.98 30.08 16.44
C PHE A 150 25.89 30.06 14.91
N GLU A 151 26.99 29.65 14.26
CA GLU A 151 27.01 29.37 12.82
C GLU A 151 27.56 27.97 12.57
N ARG A 152 26.80 27.13 11.85
CA ARG A 152 27.17 25.77 11.46
C ARG A 152 27.71 24.91 12.59
N GLY A 153 27.15 25.04 13.77
CA GLY A 153 27.53 24.26 14.94
C GLY A 153 28.59 24.88 15.84
N GLU A 154 29.16 26.01 15.46
CA GLU A 154 30.21 26.68 16.25
C GLU A 154 29.69 28.01 16.83
N PRO A 155 30.04 28.34 18.07
CA PRO A 155 29.70 29.62 18.68
C PRO A 155 30.50 30.76 18.00
N VAL A 156 29.81 31.87 17.74
CA VAL A 156 30.42 33.08 17.10
C VAL A 156 30.78 34.10 18.19
N GLY A 157 32.04 34.50 18.19
CA GLY A 157 32.58 35.47 19.16
C GLY A 157 34.07 35.29 19.41
N LYS A 158 34.66 36.16 20.21
CA LYS A 158 36.02 35.90 20.74
C LYS A 158 35.91 34.91 21.89
N LYS A 159 36.86 34.03 21.99
CA LYS A 159 36.88 33.03 23.06
C LYS A 159 36.77 33.69 24.45
N GLY A 160 35.65 33.38 25.13
CA GLY A 160 35.29 33.98 26.41
C GLY A 160 34.27 35.12 26.32
N ASP A 161 33.95 35.62 25.12
CA ASP A 161 32.99 36.73 24.85
C ASP A 161 31.81 36.27 23.99
N GLU A 162 31.58 34.96 23.86
CA GLU A 162 30.52 34.40 23.07
C GLU A 162 29.11 34.69 23.65
N LEU A 163 29.04 34.74 24.99
CA LEU A 163 27.83 35.08 25.73
C LEU A 163 27.77 36.59 25.99
N ARG A 164 26.88 37.28 25.27
CA ARG A 164 26.61 38.72 25.52
C ARG A 164 25.58 38.83 26.64
N ILE A 165 25.86 39.65 27.63
CA ILE A 165 24.99 39.91 28.79
C ILE A 165 24.63 41.41 28.81
N GLU A 166 23.35 41.70 28.79
CA GLU A 166 22.80 43.06 28.84
C GLU A 166 21.75 43.12 29.99
N PRO A 167 21.80 44.12 30.89
CA PRO A 167 20.74 44.29 31.87
C PRO A 167 19.43 44.61 31.18
N THR A 168 18.31 44.10 31.69
CA THR A 168 16.98 44.45 31.15
C THR A 168 16.35 45.51 32.02
N ASP A 169 15.99 46.67 31.40
CA ASP A 169 15.27 47.76 32.08
C ASP A 169 13.83 47.38 32.48
N ARG A 170 13.31 46.27 31.96
CA ARG A 170 11.95 45.76 32.21
C ARG A 170 12.03 44.56 33.16
N GLY A 171 12.20 44.79 34.41
CA GLY A 171 12.53 43.87 35.50
C GLY A 171 11.60 42.67 35.75
N ARG A 172 10.85 42.17 34.77
CA ARG A 172 9.98 41.00 34.97
C ARG A 172 9.80 40.11 33.72
N LYS A 173 10.46 40.37 32.56
CA LYS A 173 10.41 39.44 31.46
C LYS A 173 11.36 38.29 31.73
N THR A 174 10.82 37.07 31.77
CA THR A 174 11.60 35.82 31.76
C THR A 174 11.19 34.98 30.57
N GLY A 175 12.04 34.08 30.14
CA GLY A 175 11.74 33.16 29.04
C GLY A 175 12.96 32.89 28.13
N THR A 176 12.77 32.02 27.18
CA THR A 176 13.76 31.68 26.18
C THR A 176 13.18 31.91 24.79
N ARG A 177 14.00 32.45 23.88
CA ARG A 177 13.70 32.57 22.47
C ARG A 177 14.84 32.00 21.67
N THR A 178 14.54 31.01 20.85
CA THR A 178 15.49 30.35 19.95
C THR A 178 14.99 30.56 18.52
N ARG A 179 15.82 31.21 17.67
CA ARG A 179 15.59 31.32 16.23
C ARG A 179 16.72 30.63 15.48
N TRP A 180 16.37 29.81 14.50
CA TRP A 180 17.36 29.09 13.70
C TRP A 180 16.92 28.94 12.25
N LEU A 181 17.90 28.76 11.37
CA LEU A 181 17.68 28.35 10.00
C LEU A 181 18.28 26.95 9.82
N PRO A 182 17.50 25.91 9.54
CA PRO A 182 18.03 24.60 9.22
C PRO A 182 18.99 24.66 8.02
N ASP A 183 20.01 23.78 8.00
CA ASP A 183 21.07 23.82 7.00
C ASP A 183 20.81 22.77 5.90
N LEU A 184 20.79 23.20 4.63
CA LEU A 184 20.71 22.33 3.46
C LEU A 184 21.95 21.44 3.25
N ASP A 185 23.08 21.74 3.94
CA ASP A 185 24.23 20.83 3.99
C ASP A 185 23.96 19.62 4.92
N VAL A 186 22.86 19.63 5.69
CA VAL A 186 22.49 18.60 6.66
C VAL A 186 21.18 17.92 6.28
N PHE A 187 20.17 18.70 5.92
CA PHE A 187 18.84 18.24 5.49
C PHE A 187 18.69 18.40 3.99
N THR A 188 18.04 17.42 3.36
CA THR A 188 17.76 17.47 1.92
C THR A 188 16.62 18.42 1.58
N ASP A 189 15.74 18.71 2.55
CA ASP A 189 14.67 19.69 2.46
C ASP A 189 14.48 20.40 3.80
N ILE A 190 14.25 21.71 3.77
CA ILE A 190 14.04 22.58 4.95
C ILE A 190 12.76 23.42 4.84
N ASP A 191 11.96 23.23 3.79
CA ASP A 191 10.75 24.01 3.54
C ASP A 191 9.53 23.37 4.24
N ILE A 192 9.51 23.45 5.56
CA ILE A 192 8.44 22.89 6.37
C ILE A 192 7.12 23.60 6.04
N PRO A 193 6.06 22.87 5.61
CA PRO A 193 4.78 23.47 5.27
C PRO A 193 4.08 24.06 6.51
N ALA A 194 3.29 25.13 6.31
CA ALA A 194 2.53 25.75 7.40
C ALA A 194 1.58 24.77 8.10
N ASP A 195 1.02 23.82 7.37
CA ASP A 195 0.08 22.82 7.90
C ASP A 195 0.73 21.92 8.97
N TYR A 196 2.02 21.63 8.84
CA TYR A 196 2.77 20.89 9.88
C TYR A 196 2.70 21.62 11.24
N TYR A 197 2.92 22.94 11.24
CA TYR A 197 2.88 23.74 12.48
C TYR A 197 1.45 23.79 13.04
N VAL A 198 0.45 23.99 12.19
CA VAL A 198 -0.96 24.00 12.59
C VAL A 198 -1.35 22.70 13.26
N GLU A 199 -1.04 21.56 12.64
CA GLU A 199 -1.36 20.25 13.21
C GLU A 199 -0.56 19.95 14.48
N THR A 200 0.74 20.22 14.48
CA THR A 200 1.61 19.96 15.63
C THR A 200 1.20 20.80 16.83
N LEU A 201 0.96 22.10 16.65
CA LEU A 201 0.61 23.00 17.75
C LEU A 201 -0.82 22.73 18.27
N ARG A 202 -1.76 22.37 17.39
CA ARG A 202 -3.08 21.91 17.81
C ARG A 202 -2.97 20.67 18.70
N ARG A 203 -2.22 19.64 18.25
CA ARG A 203 -1.99 18.41 19.05
C ARG A 203 -1.35 18.73 20.40
N GLN A 204 -0.38 19.65 20.43
CA GLN A 204 0.25 20.05 21.69
C GLN A 204 -0.73 20.80 22.61
N ALA A 205 -1.62 21.64 22.08
CA ALA A 205 -2.64 22.31 22.86
C ALA A 205 -3.66 21.32 23.47
N VAL A 206 -4.03 20.29 22.72
CA VAL A 206 -4.94 19.22 23.18
C VAL A 206 -4.41 18.49 24.42
N VAL A 207 -3.11 18.17 24.45
CA VAL A 207 -2.51 17.34 25.51
C VAL A 207 -1.88 18.16 26.66
N ASN A 208 -1.79 19.47 26.50
CA ASN A 208 -1.30 20.40 27.52
C ASN A 208 -2.37 21.44 27.85
N ALA A 209 -3.38 21.01 28.60
CA ALA A 209 -4.56 21.81 28.96
C ALA A 209 -4.19 23.19 29.51
N GLY A 210 -4.86 24.24 29.02
CA GLY A 210 -4.68 25.63 29.46
C GLY A 210 -3.38 26.30 28.99
N ILE A 211 -2.57 25.65 28.15
CA ILE A 211 -1.41 26.25 27.48
C ILE A 211 -1.83 26.74 26.09
N THR A 212 -1.55 28.02 25.80
CA THR A 212 -1.79 28.63 24.48
C THR A 212 -0.60 28.46 23.58
N PHE A 213 -0.79 27.81 22.44
CA PHE A 213 0.21 27.72 21.37
C PHE A 213 -0.16 28.70 20.27
N ARG A 214 0.69 29.71 20.08
CA ARG A 214 0.51 30.77 19.06
C ARG A 214 1.37 30.49 17.86
N PHE A 215 0.76 30.26 16.73
CA PHE A 215 1.46 30.16 15.44
C PHE A 215 1.47 31.51 14.72
N LYS A 216 2.64 31.95 14.30
CA LYS A 216 2.83 33.11 13.42
C LYS A 216 3.47 32.65 12.12
N ASN A 217 2.75 32.77 11.03
CA ASN A 217 3.25 32.44 9.69
C ASN A 217 3.51 33.72 8.90
N GLU A 218 4.77 33.97 8.56
CA GLU A 218 5.13 35.07 7.66
C GLU A 218 4.86 34.67 6.22
N VAL A 219 3.71 35.05 5.68
CA VAL A 219 3.29 34.78 4.29
C VAL A 219 4.00 35.66 3.27
N LEU A 220 4.34 36.89 3.64
CA LEU A 220 5.14 37.84 2.92
C LEU A 220 6.05 38.60 3.91
N PRO A 221 7.23 39.09 3.51
CA PRO A 221 8.12 39.80 4.42
C PRO A 221 7.41 40.90 5.23
N GLY A 222 7.38 40.73 6.55
CA GLY A 222 6.74 41.62 7.50
C GLY A 222 5.21 41.40 7.67
N HIS A 223 4.58 40.52 6.90
CA HIS A 223 3.14 40.19 7.03
C HIS A 223 2.94 38.82 7.68
N PHE A 224 2.36 38.81 8.87
CA PHE A 224 2.15 37.61 9.67
C PHE A 224 0.65 37.28 9.78
N GLU A 225 0.30 36.04 9.45
CA GLU A 225 -0.95 35.42 9.87
C GLU A 225 -0.74 34.78 11.23
N THR A 226 -1.68 34.98 12.15
CA THR A 226 -1.56 34.46 13.52
C THR A 226 -2.77 33.60 13.86
N GLN A 227 -2.50 32.42 14.42
CA GLN A 227 -3.50 31.48 14.89
C GLN A 227 -3.14 30.98 16.29
N ASP A 228 -4.11 30.98 17.21
CA ASP A 228 -3.95 30.49 18.57
C ASP A 228 -4.67 29.15 18.74
N PHE A 229 -4.02 28.21 19.41
CA PHE A 229 -4.56 26.90 19.78
C PHE A 229 -4.55 26.82 21.30
N VAL A 230 -5.72 26.58 21.88
CA VAL A 230 -5.87 26.37 23.32
C VAL A 230 -7.08 25.48 23.59
N TYR A 231 -6.92 24.52 24.49
CA TYR A 231 -7.99 23.68 25.03
C TYR A 231 -7.92 23.75 26.54
N GLU A 232 -8.83 24.46 27.16
CA GLU A 232 -8.80 24.74 28.62
C GLU A 232 -8.90 23.47 29.45
N ASN A 233 -9.74 22.50 29.02
CA ASN A 233 -9.88 21.20 29.66
C ASN A 233 -9.15 20.08 28.91
N GLY A 234 -8.30 20.41 27.93
CA GLY A 234 -7.46 19.45 27.19
C GLY A 234 -8.24 18.48 26.31
N ILE A 235 -7.97 17.18 26.46
CA ILE A 235 -8.49 16.14 25.56
C ILE A 235 -10.02 16.03 25.53
N ILE A 236 -10.72 16.43 26.60
CA ILE A 236 -12.19 16.35 26.61
C ILE A 236 -12.83 17.43 25.72
N ASP A 237 -12.27 18.64 25.70
CA ASP A 237 -12.73 19.71 24.82
C ASP A 237 -12.51 19.34 23.37
N TYR A 238 -11.38 18.72 23.08
CA TYR A 238 -11.04 18.26 21.73
C TYR A 238 -11.97 17.13 21.26
N VAL A 239 -12.26 16.15 22.12
CA VAL A 239 -13.22 15.08 21.78
C VAL A 239 -14.62 15.68 21.54
N ALA A 240 -15.03 16.67 22.33
CA ALA A 240 -16.30 17.34 22.15
C ALA A 240 -16.36 18.17 20.84
N GLU A 241 -15.26 18.85 20.48
CA GLU A 241 -15.13 19.58 19.22
C GLU A 241 -15.26 18.64 18.01
N ILE A 242 -14.53 17.49 18.01
CA ILE A 242 -14.58 16.53 16.92
C ILE A 242 -15.95 15.89 16.78
N ALA A 243 -16.59 15.55 17.89
CA ALA A 243 -17.89 14.90 17.90
C ALA A 243 -19.01 15.83 17.42
N GLY A 244 -18.96 17.10 17.79
CA GLY A 244 -19.95 18.12 17.42
C GLY A 244 -21.38 17.64 17.59
N GLU A 245 -22.24 17.94 16.63
CA GLU A 245 -23.64 17.50 16.59
C GLU A 245 -23.82 16.00 16.25
N ASP A 246 -22.79 15.34 15.76
CA ASP A 246 -22.81 13.93 15.34
C ASP A 246 -22.49 12.95 16.49
N ALA A 247 -22.44 13.44 17.73
CA ALA A 247 -22.21 12.62 18.92
C ALA A 247 -23.40 11.71 19.20
N LEU A 248 -23.20 10.40 19.28
CA LEU A 248 -24.21 9.44 19.78
C LEU A 248 -24.30 9.42 21.28
N THR A 249 -23.19 9.66 21.97
CA THR A 249 -23.05 9.68 23.41
C THR A 249 -22.42 10.99 23.89
N THR A 250 -22.65 11.35 25.13
CA THR A 250 -21.95 12.51 25.73
C THR A 250 -20.46 12.19 25.89
N PRO A 251 -19.53 13.09 25.50
CA PRO A 251 -18.11 12.93 25.76
C PRO A 251 -17.84 12.73 27.26
N VAL A 252 -17.01 11.72 27.56
CA VAL A 252 -16.59 11.40 28.94
C VAL A 252 -15.09 11.51 29.11
N PHE A 253 -14.68 11.89 30.31
CA PHE A 253 -13.25 11.96 30.68
C PHE A 253 -12.98 11.13 31.91
N TRP A 254 -11.91 10.34 31.88
CA TRP A 254 -11.48 9.54 33.02
C TRP A 254 -9.98 9.72 33.22
N GLU A 255 -9.56 9.74 34.47
CA GLU A 255 -8.14 9.75 34.83
C GLU A 255 -7.83 8.85 36.04
N THR A 256 -6.60 8.43 36.15
CA THR A 256 -6.07 7.66 37.28
C THR A 256 -4.55 7.76 37.37
N GLU A 257 -4.03 7.55 38.56
CA GLU A 257 -2.57 7.34 38.77
C GLU A 257 -2.33 5.93 39.27
N ARG A 258 -1.21 5.34 38.84
CA ARG A 258 -0.76 4.00 39.24
C ARG A 258 0.74 3.98 39.46
N ARG A 259 1.21 3.07 40.30
CA ARG A 259 2.62 2.73 40.47
C ARG A 259 2.85 1.26 40.19
N GLY A 260 3.92 0.92 39.52
CA GLY A 260 4.30 -0.44 39.19
C GLY A 260 5.59 -0.50 38.37
N ARG A 261 5.84 -1.66 37.81
CA ARG A 261 7.09 -1.95 37.08
C ARG A 261 6.83 -2.83 35.85
N ASP A 262 7.67 -2.71 34.83
CA ASP A 262 7.56 -3.55 33.63
C ASP A 262 8.02 -5.00 33.87
N ARG A 263 8.95 -5.22 34.82
CA ARG A 263 9.45 -6.54 35.23
C ARG A 263 9.84 -6.49 36.73
N GLU A 264 9.85 -7.65 37.37
CA GLU A 264 10.14 -7.78 38.81
C GLU A 264 11.54 -7.24 39.23
N ASP A 265 12.51 -7.32 38.31
CA ASP A 265 13.90 -6.85 38.53
C ASP A 265 14.09 -5.35 38.27
N LYS A 266 13.05 -4.62 37.89
CA LYS A 266 13.12 -3.18 37.59
C LYS A 266 12.51 -2.34 38.73
N PRO A 267 12.96 -1.09 38.90
CA PRO A 267 12.33 -0.17 39.84
C PRO A 267 10.90 0.13 39.49
N GLU A 268 10.11 0.44 40.48
CA GLU A 268 8.74 0.93 40.27
C GLU A 268 8.76 2.36 39.77
N TYR A 269 7.84 2.68 38.89
CA TYR A 269 7.64 4.02 38.37
C TYR A 269 6.16 4.43 38.38
N LYS A 270 5.94 5.73 38.34
CA LYS A 270 4.61 6.31 38.39
C LYS A 270 4.06 6.51 36.96
N VAL A 271 2.79 6.20 36.74
CA VAL A 271 2.05 6.52 35.52
C VAL A 271 0.78 7.30 35.84
N LYS A 272 0.53 8.36 35.08
CA LYS A 272 -0.74 9.08 35.05
C LYS A 272 -1.43 8.75 33.73
N LEU A 273 -2.65 8.22 33.80
CA LEU A 273 -3.42 7.77 32.65
C LEU A 273 -4.66 8.62 32.54
N SER A 274 -4.89 9.22 31.41
CA SER A 274 -6.14 9.93 31.12
C SER A 274 -6.68 9.55 29.74
N CYS A 275 -8.01 9.51 29.65
CA CYS A 275 -8.73 9.10 28.46
C CYS A 275 -10.01 9.92 28.33
N ALA A 276 -10.25 10.49 27.15
CA ALA A 276 -11.52 11.07 26.78
C ALA A 276 -12.09 10.29 25.60
N CYS A 277 -13.38 9.97 25.62
CA CYS A 277 -14.03 9.29 24.52
C CYS A 277 -15.51 9.66 24.39
N CYS A 278 -16.03 9.51 23.18
CA CYS A 278 -17.45 9.42 22.88
C CYS A 278 -17.65 8.54 21.64
N PHE A 279 -18.90 8.23 21.32
CA PHE A 279 -19.25 7.45 20.15
C PHE A 279 -19.99 8.32 19.12
N SER A 280 -19.74 8.06 17.85
CA SER A 280 -20.40 8.72 16.72
C SER A 280 -20.59 7.71 15.59
N ASN A 281 -21.63 7.89 14.78
CA ASN A 281 -21.85 7.06 13.59
C ASN A 281 -21.32 7.69 12.29
N LYS A 282 -20.73 8.88 12.36
CA LYS A 282 -20.23 9.64 11.20
C LYS A 282 -18.77 9.99 11.30
N VAL A 283 -18.24 10.15 12.51
CA VAL A 283 -16.89 10.59 12.76
C VAL A 283 -16.16 9.56 13.61
N GLN A 284 -14.94 9.22 13.18
CA GLN A 284 -14.03 8.38 13.95
C GLN A 284 -12.69 9.11 14.13
N ARG A 285 -12.11 9.01 15.33
CA ARG A 285 -10.78 9.55 15.61
C ARG A 285 -10.16 8.79 16.78
N ILE A 286 -8.97 8.26 16.59
CA ILE A 286 -8.24 7.58 17.66
C ILE A 286 -6.84 8.16 17.72
N GLU A 287 -6.51 8.75 18.87
CA GLU A 287 -5.20 9.35 19.10
C GLU A 287 -4.68 8.95 20.46
N HIS A 288 -3.41 8.55 20.50
CA HIS A 288 -2.71 8.19 21.73
C HIS A 288 -1.50 9.09 21.90
N TYR A 289 -1.37 9.63 23.10
CA TYR A 289 -0.26 10.49 23.49
C TYR A 289 0.43 9.93 24.72
N HIS A 290 1.75 10.10 24.78
CA HIS A 290 2.54 9.75 25.95
C HIS A 290 3.64 10.78 26.19
N ASN A 291 3.69 11.35 27.40
CA ASN A 291 4.54 12.49 27.73
C ASN A 291 4.45 13.60 26.65
N SER A 292 3.24 13.96 26.25
CA SER A 292 2.90 14.92 25.19
C SER A 292 3.37 14.56 23.77
N SER A 293 4.03 13.43 23.57
CA SER A 293 4.39 12.92 22.22
C SER A 293 3.21 12.18 21.60
N TRP A 294 2.89 12.49 20.38
CA TRP A 294 1.89 11.74 19.60
C TRP A 294 2.46 10.38 19.19
N LEU A 295 1.76 9.31 19.55
CA LEU A 295 2.14 7.96 19.23
C LEU A 295 1.52 7.54 17.86
N GLU A 296 2.11 8.01 16.77
CA GLU A 296 1.66 7.72 15.41
C GLU A 296 1.58 6.21 15.13
N HIS A 297 2.49 5.44 15.69
CA HIS A 297 2.56 3.98 15.53
C HIS A 297 1.96 3.22 16.72
N GLY A 298 1.24 3.90 17.60
CA GLY A 298 0.52 3.31 18.73
C GLY A 298 1.42 2.76 19.82
N GLY A 299 1.38 1.45 20.04
CA GLY A 299 2.13 0.77 21.11
C GLY A 299 1.28 0.37 22.30
N SER A 300 1.82 0.51 23.52
CA SER A 300 1.15 0.05 24.75
C SER A 300 -0.25 0.67 24.99
N PRO A 301 -0.49 1.97 24.79
CA PRO A 301 -1.82 2.57 25.01
C PRO A 301 -2.84 2.09 23.97
N GLU A 302 -2.45 1.94 22.70
CA GLU A 302 -3.33 1.43 21.66
C GLU A 302 -3.77 -0.01 21.96
N LYS A 303 -2.81 -0.89 22.30
CA LYS A 303 -3.11 -2.30 22.67
C LYS A 303 -4.03 -2.38 23.89
N ALA A 304 -3.81 -1.51 24.87
CA ALA A 304 -4.65 -1.43 26.06
C ALA A 304 -6.07 -1.03 25.73
N SER A 305 -6.25 0.03 24.92
CA SER A 305 -7.55 0.52 24.48
C SER A 305 -8.32 -0.54 23.70
N LYS A 306 -7.68 -1.14 22.67
CA LYS A 306 -8.28 -2.23 21.88
C LYS A 306 -8.79 -3.37 22.78
N THR A 307 -7.95 -3.81 23.72
CA THR A 307 -8.31 -4.91 24.63
C THR A 307 -9.45 -4.54 25.56
N ALA A 308 -9.40 -3.36 26.15
CA ALA A 308 -10.39 -2.93 27.16
C ALA A 308 -11.77 -2.70 26.54
N PHE A 309 -11.85 -1.94 25.43
CA PHE A 309 -13.11 -1.62 24.78
C PHE A 309 -13.78 -2.87 24.19
N VAL A 310 -13.01 -3.74 23.50
CA VAL A 310 -13.58 -5.00 22.99
C VAL A 310 -14.11 -5.87 24.14
N TYR A 311 -13.36 -5.99 25.23
CA TYR A 311 -13.79 -6.78 26.38
C TYR A 311 -15.08 -6.23 27.01
N ALA A 312 -15.13 -4.93 27.31
CA ALA A 312 -16.25 -4.34 28.02
C ALA A 312 -17.55 -4.34 27.18
N ILE A 313 -17.45 -4.02 25.90
CA ILE A 313 -18.61 -3.99 25.00
C ILE A 313 -19.08 -5.44 24.70
N ASP A 314 -18.16 -6.39 24.45
CA ASP A 314 -18.51 -7.81 24.24
C ASP A 314 -19.23 -8.39 25.49
N LYS A 315 -18.72 -8.08 26.69
CA LYS A 315 -19.37 -8.48 27.96
C LYS A 315 -20.76 -7.89 28.06
N TYR A 316 -20.92 -6.58 27.82
CA TYR A 316 -22.24 -5.93 27.85
C TYR A 316 -23.23 -6.55 26.86
N LEU A 317 -22.78 -6.84 25.63
CA LEU A 317 -23.62 -7.48 24.60
C LEU A 317 -24.06 -8.89 25.00
N LYS A 318 -23.19 -9.68 25.65
CA LYS A 318 -23.50 -11.01 26.17
C LYS A 318 -24.46 -10.97 27.33
N ASP A 319 -24.17 -10.14 28.33
CA ASP A 319 -24.98 -10.03 29.56
C ASP A 319 -26.40 -9.54 29.26
N ASN A 320 -26.58 -8.76 28.18
CA ASN A 320 -27.88 -8.25 27.74
C ASN A 320 -28.51 -9.03 26.57
N ASN A 321 -27.97 -10.22 26.21
CA ASN A 321 -28.46 -11.10 25.14
C ASN A 321 -28.67 -10.40 23.78
N LYS A 322 -27.75 -9.50 23.39
CA LYS A 322 -27.83 -8.71 22.15
C LYS A 322 -27.33 -9.46 20.91
N TYR A 323 -26.54 -10.53 21.09
CA TYR A 323 -26.11 -11.38 20.00
C TYR A 323 -27.22 -12.31 19.51
N GLN A 324 -27.25 -12.56 18.20
CA GLN A 324 -28.09 -13.59 17.60
C GLN A 324 -27.49 -14.98 17.85
N LYS A 325 -28.33 -16.03 17.77
CA LYS A 325 -27.88 -17.41 17.97
C LYS A 325 -26.78 -17.79 16.96
N GLY A 326 -25.59 -18.17 17.47
CA GLY A 326 -24.44 -18.52 16.63
C GLY A 326 -23.67 -17.33 16.05
N GLU A 327 -24.01 -16.09 16.43
CA GLU A 327 -23.29 -14.89 16.02
C GLU A 327 -21.91 -14.83 16.67
N ALA A 328 -20.87 -14.56 15.89
CA ALA A 328 -19.51 -14.37 16.39
C ALA A 328 -19.42 -13.10 17.26
N ARG A 329 -18.41 -13.04 18.14
CA ARG A 329 -18.14 -11.83 18.95
C ARG A 329 -17.69 -10.66 18.08
N ILE A 330 -17.82 -9.45 18.61
CA ILE A 330 -17.30 -8.22 18.02
C ILE A 330 -15.76 -8.25 17.91
N ALA A 331 -15.22 -7.52 16.94
CA ALA A 331 -13.81 -7.22 16.80
C ALA A 331 -13.54 -5.72 17.03
N TRP A 332 -12.28 -5.34 17.17
CA TRP A 332 -11.91 -3.94 17.33
C TRP A 332 -12.41 -3.04 16.20
N GLN A 333 -12.35 -3.52 14.95
CA GLN A 333 -12.84 -2.78 13.78
C GLN A 333 -14.30 -2.32 13.91
N ASP A 334 -15.15 -3.12 14.57
CA ASP A 334 -16.56 -2.79 14.76
C ASP A 334 -16.75 -1.61 15.72
N ILE A 335 -15.78 -1.38 16.61
CA ILE A 335 -15.74 -0.26 17.56
C ILE A 335 -15.02 0.94 16.93
N GLU A 336 -13.91 0.68 16.25
CA GLU A 336 -13.06 1.69 15.62
C GLU A 336 -13.86 2.59 14.67
N ASP A 337 -14.79 2.01 13.92
CA ASP A 337 -15.64 2.73 12.96
C ASP A 337 -16.65 3.71 13.61
N CYS A 338 -16.79 3.72 14.93
CA CYS A 338 -17.77 4.58 15.62
C CYS A 338 -17.24 5.25 16.89
N ILE A 339 -15.94 5.21 17.15
CA ILE A 339 -15.37 5.78 18.37
C ILE A 339 -14.52 7.02 18.09
N ILE A 340 -14.65 8.02 18.95
CA ILE A 340 -13.70 9.12 19.10
C ILE A 340 -13.00 8.89 20.44
N LEU A 341 -11.71 8.60 20.41
CA LEU A 341 -10.90 8.21 21.57
C LEU A 341 -9.59 8.95 21.59
N VAL A 342 -9.33 9.71 22.62
CA VAL A 342 -8.06 10.38 22.85
C VAL A 342 -7.51 9.99 24.21
N SER A 343 -6.32 9.40 24.26
CA SER A 343 -5.64 9.12 25.52
C SER A 343 -4.39 9.97 25.65
N ASN A 344 -4.17 10.52 26.82
CA ASN A 344 -3.00 11.31 27.16
C ASN A 344 -2.38 10.77 28.46
N ASN A 345 -1.24 10.10 28.31
CA ASN A 345 -0.61 9.35 29.39
C ASN A 345 0.77 9.95 29.71
N PHE A 346 1.17 9.84 30.96
CA PHE A 346 2.46 10.28 31.43
C PHE A 346 3.12 9.20 32.27
N SER A 347 4.43 9.03 32.14
CA SER A 347 5.21 8.16 32.99
C SER A 347 6.58 8.74 33.31
N THR A 348 7.09 8.47 34.51
CA THR A 348 8.42 8.89 34.94
C THR A 348 9.53 8.03 34.31
N GLN A 349 9.16 6.87 33.76
CA GLN A 349 10.06 6.00 32.98
C GLN A 349 9.36 5.55 31.68
N THR A 350 9.93 5.90 30.54
CA THR A 350 9.36 5.58 29.22
C THR A 350 10.37 4.81 28.39
N SER A 351 9.88 3.72 27.77
CA SER A 351 10.63 2.93 26.79
C SER A 351 10.03 3.19 25.41
N TYR A 352 10.62 4.11 24.66
CA TYR A 352 10.27 4.34 23.27
C TYR A 352 10.86 3.26 22.36
N GLU A 353 10.15 2.92 21.30
CA GLU A 353 10.64 1.96 20.30
C GLU A 353 11.86 2.52 19.54
N ASN A 354 11.88 3.83 19.31
CA ASN A 354 12.96 4.55 18.62
C ASN A 354 13.05 6.01 19.09
N GLN A 355 14.08 6.74 18.63
CA GLN A 355 14.32 8.14 19.01
C GLN A 355 13.22 9.09 18.55
N THR A 356 12.46 8.77 17.51
CA THR A 356 11.34 9.62 17.02
C THR A 356 10.12 9.63 17.96
N LYS A 357 10.12 8.81 19.00
CA LYS A 357 9.10 8.76 20.07
C LYS A 357 7.68 8.45 19.59
N LYS A 358 7.53 7.80 18.43
CA LYS A 358 6.23 7.50 17.78
C LYS A 358 5.50 6.27 18.34
N ALA A 359 6.13 5.46 19.16
CA ALA A 359 5.56 4.29 19.85
C ALA A 359 6.25 4.03 21.18
N ILE A 360 5.50 3.50 22.17
CA ILE A 360 6.06 3.05 23.46
C ILE A 360 5.79 1.56 23.66
N THR A 361 6.69 0.90 24.41
CA THR A 361 6.69 -0.55 24.63
C THR A 361 6.52 -0.97 26.09
N ASN A 362 6.31 -0.02 26.99
CA ASN A 362 6.13 -0.27 28.41
C ASN A 362 4.99 -1.24 28.72
N LYS A 363 5.30 -2.38 29.29
CA LYS A 363 4.33 -3.42 29.66
C LYS A 363 3.39 -2.96 30.78
N PHE A 364 3.92 -2.33 31.81
CA PHE A 364 3.13 -1.82 32.92
C PHE A 364 2.13 -0.74 32.48
N VAL A 365 2.48 0.15 31.55
CA VAL A 365 1.54 1.13 30.98
C VAL A 365 0.39 0.41 30.29
N GLN A 366 0.65 -0.64 29.52
CA GLN A 366 -0.38 -1.42 28.84
C GLN A 366 -1.33 -2.11 29.86
N GLU A 367 -0.78 -2.76 30.88
CA GLU A 367 -1.55 -3.48 31.89
C GLU A 367 -2.41 -2.50 32.72
N ALA A 368 -1.78 -1.43 33.26
CA ALA A 368 -2.45 -0.43 34.08
C ALA A 368 -3.58 0.28 33.32
N MET A 369 -3.34 0.63 32.03
CA MET A 369 -4.35 1.28 31.20
C MET A 369 -5.48 0.31 30.82
N THR A 370 -5.16 -0.96 30.55
CA THR A 370 -6.18 -1.98 30.26
C THR A 370 -7.15 -2.15 31.43
N ASP A 371 -6.63 -2.29 32.65
CA ASP A 371 -7.45 -2.48 33.86
C ASP A 371 -8.22 -1.22 34.21
N PHE A 372 -7.60 -0.06 34.06
CA PHE A 372 -8.27 1.24 34.25
C PHE A 372 -9.46 1.41 33.31
N LEU A 373 -9.25 1.21 32.01
CA LEU A 373 -10.33 1.38 31.02
C LEU A 373 -11.44 0.34 31.18
N LYS A 374 -11.12 -0.94 31.45
CA LYS A 374 -12.13 -1.97 31.74
C LYS A 374 -13.03 -1.57 32.89
N SER A 375 -12.43 -1.18 34.01
CA SER A 375 -13.16 -0.77 35.19
C SER A 375 -14.06 0.44 34.92
N ARG A 376 -13.54 1.47 34.23
CA ARG A 376 -14.31 2.67 33.90
C ARG A 376 -15.44 2.40 32.92
N LEU A 377 -15.22 1.58 31.90
CA LEU A 377 -16.26 1.20 30.93
C LEU A 377 -17.38 0.36 31.59
N GLU A 378 -17.04 -0.59 32.45
CA GLU A 378 -18.04 -1.37 33.16
C GLU A 378 -18.93 -0.49 34.05
N THR A 379 -18.32 0.45 34.80
CA THR A 379 -19.06 1.42 35.59
C THR A 379 -19.93 2.32 34.72
N TYR A 380 -19.36 2.86 33.64
CA TYR A 380 -20.07 3.74 32.70
C TYR A 380 -21.31 3.06 32.10
N PHE A 381 -21.22 1.79 31.71
CA PHE A 381 -22.36 1.06 31.13
C PHE A 381 -23.50 0.79 32.15
N ILE A 382 -23.15 0.72 33.42
CA ILE A 382 -24.17 0.59 34.49
C ILE A 382 -24.87 1.92 34.75
N GLU A 383 -24.08 2.99 34.83
CA GLU A 383 -24.56 4.34 35.17
C GLU A 383 -25.30 4.99 33.99
N ASN A 384 -24.86 4.76 32.75
CA ASN A 384 -25.36 5.41 31.53
C ASN A 384 -26.03 4.40 30.59
N ARG A 385 -27.13 3.79 31.03
CA ARG A 385 -27.82 2.71 30.31
C ARG A 385 -28.25 3.08 28.90
N VAL A 386 -28.68 4.33 28.67
CA VAL A 386 -29.10 4.81 27.35
C VAL A 386 -27.93 4.85 26.38
N ASP A 387 -26.80 5.38 26.83
CA ASP A 387 -25.56 5.45 26.00
C ASP A 387 -25.00 4.08 25.77
N ALA A 388 -24.99 3.20 26.79
CA ALA A 388 -24.56 1.79 26.63
C ALA A 388 -25.38 1.07 25.57
N LEU A 389 -26.71 1.32 25.51
CA LEU A 389 -27.56 0.74 24.47
C LEU A 389 -27.21 1.27 23.06
N LYS A 390 -27.05 2.60 22.92
CA LYS A 390 -26.68 3.24 21.67
C LYS A 390 -25.31 2.69 21.13
N ILE A 391 -24.34 2.56 22.03
CA ILE A 391 -23.02 2.00 21.71
C ILE A 391 -23.18 0.57 21.23
N ALA A 392 -23.89 -0.27 21.98
CA ALA A 392 -24.12 -1.67 21.64
C ALA A 392 -24.80 -1.83 20.28
N GLU A 393 -25.83 -1.05 20.00
CA GLU A 393 -26.55 -1.07 18.73
C GLU A 393 -25.65 -0.63 17.56
N GLN A 394 -24.91 0.46 17.72
CA GLN A 394 -24.00 0.95 16.66
C GLN A 394 -22.89 -0.05 16.36
N VAL A 395 -22.25 -0.61 17.38
CA VAL A 395 -21.17 -1.61 17.20
C VAL A 395 -21.71 -2.88 16.53
N LEU A 396 -22.93 -3.32 16.85
CA LEU A 396 -23.55 -4.45 16.16
C LEU A 396 -23.92 -4.13 14.70
N ILE A 397 -24.36 -2.90 14.42
CA ILE A 397 -24.60 -2.45 13.04
C ILE A 397 -23.30 -2.52 12.23
N ASN A 398 -22.21 -1.95 12.75
CA ASN A 398 -20.89 -1.96 12.10
C ASN A 398 -20.41 -3.40 11.85
N LYS A 399 -20.49 -4.25 12.87
CA LYS A 399 -20.12 -5.67 12.76
C LYS A 399 -20.92 -6.38 11.66
N ARG A 400 -22.24 -6.29 11.67
CA ARG A 400 -23.11 -6.97 10.70
C ARG A 400 -22.89 -6.43 9.29
N SER A 401 -22.65 -5.14 9.15
CA SER A 401 -22.29 -4.49 7.88
C SER A 401 -20.96 -5.03 7.37
N ARG A 402 -19.92 -5.06 8.21
CA ARG A 402 -18.60 -5.62 7.86
C ARG A 402 -18.69 -7.10 7.46
N GLU A 403 -19.37 -7.94 8.24
CA GLU A 403 -19.55 -9.36 7.93
C GLU A 403 -20.33 -9.59 6.64
N SER A 404 -21.36 -8.75 6.37
CA SER A 404 -22.10 -8.78 5.10
C SER A 404 -21.23 -8.40 3.91
N ALA A 405 -20.46 -7.32 4.04
CA ALA A 405 -19.50 -6.89 3.02
C ALA A 405 -18.42 -7.95 2.76
N GLU A 406 -17.92 -8.59 3.82
CA GLU A 406 -16.93 -9.66 3.71
C GLU A 406 -17.51 -10.92 3.04
N LYS A 407 -18.74 -11.29 3.37
CA LYS A 407 -19.46 -12.39 2.68
C LYS A 407 -19.67 -12.06 1.20
N GLN A 408 -20.06 -10.83 0.87
CA GLN A 408 -20.19 -10.39 -0.52
C GLN A 408 -18.84 -10.39 -1.24
N ARG A 409 -17.78 -9.87 -0.61
CA ARG A 409 -16.41 -9.89 -1.14
C ARG A 409 -15.90 -11.31 -1.37
N LEU A 410 -16.14 -12.22 -0.41
CA LEU A 410 -15.79 -13.65 -0.55
C LEU A 410 -16.61 -14.32 -1.66
N ASN A 411 -17.89 -13.98 -1.79
CA ASN A 411 -18.73 -14.48 -2.88
C ASN A 411 -18.26 -13.94 -4.24
N ILE A 412 -17.94 -12.65 -4.32
CA ILE A 412 -17.34 -12.02 -5.51
C ILE A 412 -15.95 -12.62 -5.77
N LYS A 413 -15.12 -12.78 -4.73
CA LYS A 413 -13.81 -13.43 -4.84
C LYS A 413 -13.93 -14.89 -5.27
N LYS A 414 -14.90 -15.65 -4.75
CA LYS A 414 -15.21 -17.01 -5.23
C LYS A 414 -15.73 -17.03 -6.66
N LYS A 415 -16.54 -16.06 -7.05
CA LYS A 415 -16.98 -15.90 -8.45
C LYS A 415 -15.81 -15.50 -9.36
N LEU A 416 -14.96 -14.56 -8.93
CA LEU A 416 -13.79 -14.10 -9.65
C LEU A 416 -12.64 -15.11 -9.62
N SER A 417 -12.40 -15.84 -8.52
CA SER A 417 -11.39 -16.90 -8.44
C SER A 417 -11.81 -18.12 -9.27
N GLY A 418 -13.13 -18.37 -9.41
CA GLY A 418 -13.63 -19.27 -10.45
C GLY A 418 -13.21 -18.86 -11.86
N SER A 419 -12.93 -17.56 -12.08
CA SER A 419 -12.48 -17.01 -13.37
C SER A 419 -10.96 -16.80 -13.48
N ILE A 420 -10.26 -16.65 -12.38
CA ILE A 420 -8.80 -16.33 -12.37
C ILE A 420 -7.94 -17.60 -12.33
N ASP A 421 -8.49 -18.73 -11.87
CA ASP A 421 -7.72 -19.96 -11.58
C ASP A 421 -7.81 -21.03 -12.68
N ILE A 422 -8.15 -20.63 -13.92
CA ILE A 422 -8.25 -21.58 -15.04
C ILE A 422 -6.86 -22.06 -15.48
N SER A 423 -5.84 -21.22 -15.40
CA SER A 423 -4.46 -21.63 -15.67
C SER A 423 -3.97 -22.73 -14.72
N ASN A 424 -4.51 -22.79 -13.49
CA ASN A 424 -4.22 -23.85 -12.51
C ASN A 424 -5.17 -25.07 -12.62
N ARG A 425 -6.26 -24.95 -13.38
CA ARG A 425 -7.28 -26.02 -13.57
C ARG A 425 -7.20 -26.71 -14.92
N VAL A 426 -6.54 -26.11 -15.89
CA VAL A 426 -6.34 -26.64 -17.23
C VAL A 426 -4.85 -26.85 -17.47
N GLU A 427 -4.46 -28.12 -17.54
CA GLU A 427 -3.06 -28.46 -17.76
C GLU A 427 -2.58 -27.95 -19.11
N LYS A 428 -1.39 -27.29 -19.11
CA LYS A 428 -0.73 -26.73 -20.28
C LYS A 428 -1.40 -25.52 -20.97
N PHE A 429 -2.50 -25.01 -20.46
CA PHE A 429 -3.03 -23.74 -20.95
C PHE A 429 -2.05 -22.60 -20.58
N VAL A 430 -1.71 -21.76 -21.54
CA VAL A 430 -0.83 -20.61 -21.37
C VAL A 430 -1.62 -19.33 -21.60
N ASP A 431 -1.95 -18.61 -20.53
CA ASP A 431 -2.71 -17.36 -20.60
C ASP A 431 -1.88 -16.17 -21.08
N CYS A 432 -2.52 -15.06 -21.43
CA CYS A 432 -1.92 -13.76 -21.72
C CYS A 432 -2.07 -12.81 -20.55
N ARG A 433 -1.28 -11.71 -20.57
CA ARG A 433 -1.21 -10.76 -19.45
C ARG A 433 -2.41 -9.80 -19.40
N THR A 434 -2.85 -9.29 -20.55
CA THR A 434 -3.97 -8.32 -20.59
C THR A 434 -5.27 -8.93 -20.09
N ARG A 435 -6.07 -8.13 -19.42
CA ARG A 435 -7.45 -8.45 -18.99
C ARG A 435 -8.49 -7.88 -19.92
N ASP A 436 -8.09 -7.05 -20.86
CA ASP A 436 -8.97 -6.45 -21.86
C ASP A 436 -9.38 -7.49 -22.90
N VAL A 437 -10.60 -7.99 -22.78
CA VAL A 437 -11.16 -9.02 -23.65
C VAL A 437 -11.14 -8.59 -25.12
N SER A 438 -11.32 -7.30 -25.43
CA SER A 438 -11.35 -6.78 -26.80
C SER A 438 -10.03 -6.98 -27.56
N ARG A 439 -8.93 -7.19 -26.84
CA ARG A 439 -7.58 -7.42 -27.38
C ARG A 439 -7.15 -8.88 -27.34
N ARG A 440 -7.78 -9.71 -26.49
CA ARG A 440 -7.34 -11.07 -26.21
C ARG A 440 -7.62 -12.02 -27.37
N GLU A 441 -6.62 -12.85 -27.69
CA GLU A 441 -6.71 -13.88 -28.72
C GLU A 441 -6.27 -15.22 -28.11
N ILE A 442 -6.98 -16.30 -28.43
CA ILE A 442 -6.58 -17.66 -28.06
C ILE A 442 -6.20 -18.45 -29.30
N TYR A 443 -5.01 -19.02 -29.29
CA TYR A 443 -4.55 -19.98 -30.29
C TYR A 443 -4.78 -21.39 -29.78
N ILE A 444 -5.59 -22.16 -30.48
CA ILE A 444 -5.78 -23.59 -30.23
C ILE A 444 -4.84 -24.32 -31.19
N VAL A 445 -3.81 -24.97 -30.64
CA VAL A 445 -2.72 -25.55 -31.41
C VAL A 445 -2.66 -27.05 -31.30
N GLU A 446 -2.06 -27.75 -32.29
CA GLU A 446 -1.94 -29.19 -32.33
C GLU A 446 -0.75 -29.67 -31.52
N GLY A 447 -1.02 -30.35 -30.41
CA GLY A 447 -0.03 -31.05 -29.60
C GLY A 447 0.94 -30.17 -28.81
N ASP A 448 1.83 -30.86 -28.10
CA ASP A 448 2.82 -30.23 -27.22
C ASP A 448 4.02 -29.63 -27.97
N SER A 449 4.33 -30.16 -29.15
CA SER A 449 5.43 -29.68 -30.00
C SER A 449 5.11 -28.26 -30.52
N ALA A 450 3.89 -28.08 -31.03
CA ALA A 450 3.41 -26.77 -31.47
C ALA A 450 3.29 -25.78 -30.31
N LEU A 451 2.91 -26.22 -29.11
CA LEU A 451 2.88 -25.37 -27.91
C LEU A 451 4.25 -24.71 -27.64
N GLY A 452 5.34 -25.46 -27.80
CA GLY A 452 6.70 -24.95 -27.56
C GLY A 452 7.06 -23.81 -28.51
N SER A 453 6.93 -24.01 -29.81
CA SER A 453 7.25 -23.04 -30.87
C SER A 453 6.32 -21.82 -30.80
N VAL A 454 5.01 -22.01 -30.68
CA VAL A 454 4.02 -20.93 -30.59
C VAL A 454 4.21 -20.11 -29.32
N LYS A 455 4.61 -20.73 -28.20
CA LYS A 455 4.90 -20.01 -26.94
C LYS A 455 6.10 -19.07 -27.06
N LEU A 456 7.12 -19.43 -27.85
CA LEU A 456 8.28 -18.59 -28.12
C LEU A 456 7.97 -17.45 -29.09
N SER A 457 7.00 -17.67 -30.01
CA SER A 457 6.65 -16.76 -31.11
C SER A 457 5.54 -15.77 -30.76
N ARG A 458 4.75 -16.02 -29.70
CA ARG A 458 3.56 -15.20 -29.38
C ARG A 458 3.90 -13.85 -28.75
N ASP A 459 2.99 -12.90 -28.87
CA ASP A 459 2.94 -11.77 -27.96
C ASP A 459 2.25 -12.19 -26.65
N GLY A 460 3.01 -12.34 -25.57
CA GLY A 460 2.51 -12.71 -24.24
C GLY A 460 1.59 -11.69 -23.61
N GLU A 461 1.47 -10.49 -24.18
CA GLU A 461 0.57 -9.46 -23.68
C GLU A 461 -0.90 -9.81 -23.94
N PHE A 462 -1.25 -10.25 -25.16
CA PHE A 462 -2.65 -10.47 -25.54
C PHE A 462 -2.95 -11.84 -26.17
N GLN A 463 -1.94 -12.68 -26.46
CA GLN A 463 -2.12 -13.99 -27.07
C GLN A 463 -1.99 -15.12 -26.05
N GLY A 464 -3.04 -15.89 -25.84
CA GLY A 464 -3.07 -17.13 -25.08
C GLY A 464 -2.92 -18.35 -25.99
N ILE A 465 -2.53 -19.51 -25.45
CA ILE A 465 -2.36 -20.76 -26.19
C ILE A 465 -3.01 -21.90 -25.43
N MET A 466 -3.75 -22.75 -26.15
CA MET A 466 -4.30 -24.00 -25.64
C MET A 466 -3.89 -25.16 -26.57
N PRO A 467 -3.05 -26.09 -26.15
CA PRO A 467 -2.70 -27.26 -26.95
C PRO A 467 -3.84 -28.31 -26.87
N VAL A 468 -4.10 -28.93 -28.01
CA VAL A 468 -5.01 -30.07 -28.14
C VAL A 468 -4.21 -31.29 -28.54
N ARG A 469 -4.25 -32.33 -27.69
CA ARG A 469 -3.51 -33.57 -27.93
C ARG A 469 -4.34 -34.54 -28.76
N GLY A 470 -3.96 -34.73 -30.01
CA GLY A 470 -4.57 -35.69 -30.92
C GLY A 470 -6.00 -35.34 -31.30
N LYS A 471 -6.65 -36.26 -31.99
CA LYS A 471 -8.02 -36.10 -32.51
C LYS A 471 -9.03 -36.12 -31.39
N ILE A 472 -9.76 -35.04 -31.19
CA ILE A 472 -10.83 -34.96 -30.21
C ILE A 472 -12.06 -35.78 -30.65
N LEU A 473 -12.95 -36.04 -29.72
CA LEU A 473 -14.20 -36.75 -29.99
C LEU A 473 -15.05 -36.00 -31.00
N ASN A 474 -15.61 -36.74 -31.99
CA ASN A 474 -16.61 -36.16 -32.90
C ASN A 474 -17.90 -35.84 -32.14
N CYS A 475 -18.10 -34.56 -31.82
CA CYS A 475 -19.22 -34.10 -31.00
C CYS A 475 -20.59 -34.23 -31.72
N LEU A 476 -20.67 -34.38 -33.04
CA LEU A 476 -21.94 -34.65 -33.71
C LEU A 476 -22.44 -36.08 -33.53
N LYS A 477 -21.50 -37.04 -33.41
CA LYS A 477 -21.85 -38.44 -33.24
C LYS A 477 -21.99 -38.88 -31.77
N ALA A 478 -21.33 -38.18 -30.85
CA ALA A 478 -21.35 -38.53 -29.45
C ALA A 478 -22.54 -37.94 -28.70
N ASP A 479 -23.04 -38.66 -27.69
CA ASP A 479 -24.02 -38.15 -26.75
C ASP A 479 -23.38 -37.15 -25.75
N TYR A 480 -24.17 -36.27 -25.15
CA TYR A 480 -23.70 -35.25 -24.22
C TYR A 480 -22.93 -35.81 -22.99
N PRO A 481 -23.40 -36.90 -22.36
CA PRO A 481 -22.63 -37.49 -21.25
C PRO A 481 -21.22 -37.93 -21.63
N ARG A 482 -21.01 -38.43 -22.84
CA ARG A 482 -19.70 -38.83 -23.37
C ARG A 482 -18.86 -37.65 -23.74
N ILE A 483 -19.46 -36.62 -24.33
CA ILE A 483 -18.78 -35.35 -24.68
C ILE A 483 -18.20 -34.72 -23.41
N PHE A 484 -19.01 -34.57 -22.36
CA PHE A 484 -18.58 -33.92 -21.12
C PHE A 484 -17.70 -34.77 -20.20
N LYS A 485 -17.48 -36.05 -20.51
CA LYS A 485 -16.44 -36.90 -19.89
C LYS A 485 -15.04 -36.65 -20.53
N SER A 486 -14.99 -36.04 -21.71
CA SER A 486 -13.74 -35.74 -22.36
C SER A 486 -13.07 -34.54 -21.70
N GLU A 487 -11.93 -34.75 -21.06
CA GLU A 487 -11.15 -33.70 -20.39
C GLU A 487 -10.75 -32.60 -21.38
N ILE A 488 -10.30 -32.95 -22.59
CA ILE A 488 -9.90 -32.00 -23.63
C ILE A 488 -11.06 -31.04 -23.99
N ILE A 489 -12.26 -31.59 -24.18
CA ILE A 489 -13.43 -30.78 -24.52
C ILE A 489 -13.84 -29.87 -23.35
N THR A 490 -13.89 -30.42 -22.13
CA THR A 490 -14.24 -29.65 -20.95
C THR A 490 -13.20 -28.57 -20.66
N ASP A 491 -11.93 -28.82 -20.91
CA ASP A 491 -10.85 -27.84 -20.72
C ASP A 491 -10.90 -26.73 -21.77
N LEU A 492 -11.17 -27.07 -23.06
CA LEU A 492 -11.43 -26.05 -24.10
C LEU A 492 -12.61 -25.15 -23.72
N LEU A 493 -13.73 -25.72 -23.26
CA LEU A 493 -14.90 -24.94 -22.83
C LEU A 493 -14.61 -24.04 -21.62
N LYS A 494 -13.82 -24.53 -20.66
CA LYS A 494 -13.36 -23.71 -19.51
C LYS A 494 -12.46 -22.57 -19.98
N VAL A 495 -11.55 -22.81 -20.92
CA VAL A 495 -10.67 -21.79 -21.48
C VAL A 495 -11.45 -20.73 -22.25
N LEU A 496 -12.45 -21.11 -23.03
CA LEU A 496 -13.35 -20.19 -23.73
C LEU A 496 -14.14 -19.32 -22.75
N GLY A 497 -14.67 -19.92 -21.67
CA GLY A 497 -15.32 -19.23 -20.56
C GLY A 497 -16.78 -18.88 -20.76
N CYS A 498 -17.33 -18.98 -21.97
CA CYS A 498 -18.69 -18.57 -22.31
C CYS A 498 -19.77 -19.60 -21.93
N GLY A 499 -19.41 -20.75 -21.37
CA GLY A 499 -20.38 -21.83 -21.09
C GLY A 499 -20.80 -22.61 -22.34
N VAL A 500 -21.95 -23.29 -22.30
CA VAL A 500 -22.45 -24.19 -23.35
C VAL A 500 -23.91 -23.93 -23.72
N GLU A 501 -24.26 -23.98 -25.03
CA GLU A 501 -25.60 -23.79 -25.57
C GLU A 501 -26.34 -25.14 -25.68
N VAL A 502 -26.48 -25.86 -24.58
CA VAL A 502 -27.18 -27.13 -24.55
C VAL A 502 -28.23 -27.15 -23.44
N PRO A 503 -29.43 -27.75 -23.69
CA PRO A 503 -30.44 -27.86 -22.64
C PRO A 503 -30.01 -28.83 -21.55
N GLY A 504 -30.14 -28.39 -20.26
CA GLY A 504 -29.88 -29.24 -19.08
C GLY A 504 -28.53 -28.96 -18.41
N LYS A 505 -28.37 -29.48 -17.19
CA LYS A 505 -27.11 -29.40 -16.40
C LYS A 505 -26.32 -30.69 -16.54
N PHE A 506 -25.42 -30.77 -17.50
CA PHE A 506 -24.61 -31.98 -17.73
C PHE A 506 -23.27 -31.99 -17.01
N VAL A 507 -22.75 -30.83 -16.59
CA VAL A 507 -21.47 -30.72 -15.87
C VAL A 507 -21.58 -29.73 -14.73
N LYS A 508 -21.06 -30.10 -13.59
CA LYS A 508 -21.14 -29.33 -12.35
C LYS A 508 -20.40 -27.97 -12.41
N ASP A 509 -19.39 -27.85 -13.29
CA ASP A 509 -18.47 -26.72 -13.39
C ASP A 509 -18.63 -25.91 -14.69
N LEU A 510 -19.58 -26.27 -15.58
CA LEU A 510 -19.87 -25.48 -16.79
C LEU A 510 -21.21 -24.77 -16.66
N ASN A 511 -21.19 -23.47 -16.93
CA ASN A 511 -22.38 -22.61 -16.88
C ASN A 511 -23.20 -22.72 -18.18
N ALA A 512 -24.45 -22.27 -18.13
CA ALA A 512 -25.21 -21.97 -19.35
C ALA A 512 -24.46 -20.91 -20.18
N PHE A 513 -24.65 -20.97 -21.50
CA PHE A 513 -23.99 -20.05 -22.42
C PHE A 513 -24.33 -18.59 -22.11
N ASP A 514 -23.32 -17.76 -22.05
CA ASP A 514 -23.42 -16.30 -22.00
C ASP A 514 -22.23 -15.71 -22.76
N ILE A 515 -22.49 -15.04 -23.86
CA ILE A 515 -21.45 -14.44 -24.72
C ILE A 515 -20.61 -13.39 -23.96
N ASN A 516 -21.21 -12.68 -22.97
CA ASN A 516 -20.50 -11.69 -22.17
C ASN A 516 -19.41 -12.29 -21.27
N ASN A 517 -19.47 -13.61 -21.05
CA ASN A 517 -18.43 -14.34 -20.31
C ASN A 517 -17.32 -14.90 -21.21
N LEU A 518 -17.42 -14.70 -22.53
CA LEU A 518 -16.35 -15.07 -23.45
C LEU A 518 -15.07 -14.28 -23.11
N ARG A 519 -13.96 -14.98 -23.02
CA ARG A 519 -12.69 -14.40 -22.57
C ARG A 519 -11.81 -13.88 -23.70
N TRP A 520 -12.23 -14.11 -24.93
CA TRP A 520 -11.40 -13.94 -26.13
C TRP A 520 -12.13 -13.15 -27.20
N ASN A 521 -11.44 -12.19 -27.78
CA ASN A 521 -11.92 -11.47 -28.95
C ASN A 521 -11.81 -12.35 -30.22
N LYS A 522 -10.79 -13.22 -30.27
CA LYS A 522 -10.62 -14.18 -31.35
C LYS A 522 -10.25 -15.56 -30.83
N VAL A 523 -10.91 -16.58 -31.34
CA VAL A 523 -10.59 -18.00 -31.14
C VAL A 523 -9.97 -18.49 -32.44
N ILE A 524 -8.67 -18.71 -32.44
CA ILE A 524 -7.87 -18.99 -33.64
C ILE A 524 -7.42 -20.44 -33.62
N LEU A 525 -7.89 -21.20 -34.61
CA LEU A 525 -7.46 -22.58 -34.82
C LEU A 525 -6.17 -22.59 -35.64
N CYS A 526 -5.10 -23.08 -35.05
CA CYS A 526 -3.78 -23.13 -35.65
C CYS A 526 -3.24 -24.57 -35.58
N THR A 527 -3.49 -25.34 -36.63
CA THR A 527 -3.08 -26.75 -36.77
C THR A 527 -2.10 -26.88 -37.91
N ASP A 528 -1.38 -28.00 -37.94
CA ASP A 528 -0.47 -28.33 -39.05
C ASP A 528 -1.22 -28.32 -40.38
N ALA A 529 -0.51 -28.03 -41.45
CA ALA A 529 -1.08 -27.96 -42.83
C ALA A 529 -1.06 -29.33 -43.51
N ASP A 530 -1.34 -30.40 -42.76
CA ASP A 530 -1.42 -31.79 -43.22
C ASP A 530 -2.84 -32.37 -42.95
N VAL A 531 -3.01 -33.63 -43.35
CA VAL A 531 -4.31 -34.35 -43.27
C VAL A 531 -4.77 -34.48 -41.82
N ASP A 532 -3.85 -34.72 -40.87
CA ASP A 532 -4.17 -34.85 -39.44
C ASP A 532 -4.58 -33.52 -38.83
N GLY A 533 -3.82 -32.43 -39.12
CA GLY A 533 -4.16 -31.08 -38.71
C GLY A 533 -5.52 -30.61 -39.25
N PHE A 534 -5.86 -30.90 -40.52
CA PHE A 534 -7.15 -30.58 -41.07
C PHE A 534 -8.26 -31.36 -40.35
N GLN A 535 -8.04 -32.60 -39.97
CA GLN A 535 -9.00 -33.40 -39.22
C GLN A 535 -9.24 -32.85 -37.82
N ILE A 536 -8.15 -32.49 -37.12
CA ILE A 536 -8.24 -31.90 -35.75
C ILE A 536 -8.99 -30.58 -35.79
N ARG A 537 -8.65 -29.70 -36.75
CA ARG A 537 -9.35 -28.44 -37.01
C ARG A 537 -10.86 -28.66 -37.21
N THR A 538 -11.22 -29.60 -38.05
CA THR A 538 -12.62 -29.95 -38.36
C THR A 538 -13.36 -30.44 -37.11
N LEU A 539 -12.72 -31.28 -36.29
CA LEU A 539 -13.32 -31.78 -35.04
C LEU A 539 -13.52 -30.66 -34.02
N ILE A 540 -12.58 -29.70 -33.90
CA ILE A 540 -12.72 -28.54 -33.02
C ILE A 540 -13.87 -27.64 -33.51
N LEU A 541 -13.97 -27.36 -34.81
CA LEU A 541 -15.09 -26.63 -35.42
C LEU A 541 -16.43 -27.33 -35.11
N THR A 542 -16.46 -28.66 -35.23
CA THR A 542 -17.66 -29.47 -34.92
C THR A 542 -18.05 -29.34 -33.44
N MET A 543 -17.08 -29.34 -32.55
CA MET A 543 -17.30 -29.11 -31.13
C MET A 543 -17.92 -27.72 -30.87
N ILE A 544 -17.33 -26.66 -31.43
CA ILE A 544 -17.82 -25.28 -31.30
C ILE A 544 -19.20 -25.16 -31.89
N TYR A 545 -19.44 -25.71 -33.11
CA TYR A 545 -20.74 -25.70 -33.80
C TYR A 545 -21.83 -26.35 -32.95
N ARG A 546 -21.55 -27.46 -32.26
CA ARG A 546 -22.56 -28.19 -31.46
C ARG A 546 -22.78 -27.61 -30.07
N LEU A 547 -21.70 -27.10 -29.42
CA LEU A 547 -21.76 -26.71 -28.02
C LEU A 547 -21.81 -25.18 -27.77
N CYS A 548 -21.36 -24.39 -28.74
CA CYS A 548 -21.28 -22.94 -28.69
C CYS A 548 -21.49 -22.32 -30.07
N PRO A 549 -22.58 -22.64 -30.81
CA PRO A 549 -22.80 -22.21 -32.21
C PRO A 549 -22.78 -20.68 -32.35
N THR A 550 -23.17 -19.94 -31.32
CA THR A 550 -23.12 -18.48 -31.32
C THR A 550 -21.73 -17.93 -31.61
N LEU A 551 -20.63 -18.61 -31.16
CA LEU A 551 -19.26 -18.16 -31.45
C LEU A 551 -18.95 -18.14 -32.96
N ILE A 552 -19.49 -19.08 -33.72
CA ILE A 552 -19.34 -19.10 -35.18
C ILE A 552 -20.25 -18.04 -35.81
N ARG A 553 -21.52 -17.98 -35.39
CA ARG A 553 -22.51 -17.04 -35.94
C ARG A 553 -22.11 -15.57 -35.75
N GLU A 554 -21.56 -15.23 -34.59
CA GLU A 554 -21.07 -13.87 -34.27
C GLU A 554 -19.64 -13.61 -34.77
N GLY A 555 -18.99 -14.62 -35.37
CA GLY A 555 -17.69 -14.47 -36.04
C GLY A 555 -16.47 -14.32 -35.11
N TYR A 556 -16.49 -15.01 -33.99
CA TYR A 556 -15.32 -15.07 -33.05
C TYR A 556 -14.28 -16.13 -33.44
N VAL A 557 -14.62 -17.05 -34.38
CA VAL A 557 -13.76 -18.19 -34.72
C VAL A 557 -13.00 -17.91 -36.02
N TYR A 558 -11.69 -18.19 -35.97
CA TYR A 558 -10.79 -17.99 -37.10
C TYR A 558 -9.90 -19.22 -37.31
N ILE A 559 -9.43 -19.40 -38.52
CA ILE A 559 -8.40 -20.36 -38.91
C ILE A 559 -7.13 -19.58 -39.25
N ALA A 560 -6.01 -19.90 -38.65
CA ALA A 560 -4.72 -19.38 -39.07
C ALA A 560 -4.21 -20.14 -40.31
N GLU A 561 -3.82 -19.41 -41.35
CA GLU A 561 -3.11 -19.99 -42.48
C GLU A 561 -1.63 -20.00 -42.14
N THR A 562 -1.01 -21.17 -42.18
CA THR A 562 0.43 -21.35 -42.04
C THR A 562 1.08 -21.59 -43.40
N PRO A 563 2.27 -21.04 -43.70
CA PRO A 563 2.90 -21.24 -45.00
C PRO A 563 3.31 -22.70 -45.18
N LEU A 564 3.08 -23.19 -46.40
CA LEU A 564 3.51 -24.53 -46.82
C LEU A 564 4.96 -24.57 -47.29
N PHE A 565 5.47 -23.45 -47.80
CA PHE A 565 6.83 -23.38 -48.35
C PHE A 565 7.54 -22.11 -47.86
N GLU A 566 8.81 -22.29 -47.55
CA GLU A 566 9.77 -21.23 -47.30
C GLU A 566 10.78 -21.21 -48.46
N ILE A 567 10.95 -20.04 -49.09
CA ILE A 567 11.82 -19.87 -50.26
C ILE A 567 12.89 -18.85 -49.89
N THR A 568 14.12 -19.29 -49.82
CA THR A 568 15.28 -18.47 -49.44
C THR A 568 16.18 -18.21 -50.63
N CYS A 569 16.47 -16.93 -50.92
CA CYS A 569 17.43 -16.52 -51.93
C CYS A 569 18.35 -15.41 -51.38
N GLY A 570 19.60 -15.77 -51.04
CA GLY A 570 20.53 -14.91 -50.35
C GLY A 570 20.00 -14.56 -48.93
N GLU A 571 19.87 -13.27 -48.62
CA GLU A 571 19.37 -12.81 -47.35
C GLU A 571 17.82 -12.60 -47.32
N LYS A 572 17.13 -12.91 -48.41
CA LYS A 572 15.69 -12.71 -48.51
C LYS A 572 14.94 -14.03 -48.43
N THR A 573 13.89 -14.06 -47.63
CA THR A 573 12.98 -15.18 -47.45
C THR A 573 11.57 -14.78 -47.87
N TRP A 574 10.89 -15.65 -48.62
CA TRP A 574 9.48 -15.53 -48.99
C TRP A 574 8.71 -16.74 -48.48
N PHE A 575 7.47 -16.54 -48.17
CA PHE A 575 6.55 -17.57 -47.70
C PHE A 575 5.44 -17.79 -48.72
N ALA A 576 5.15 -19.02 -49.06
CA ALA A 576 4.07 -19.38 -49.95
C ALA A 576 3.07 -20.32 -49.25
N TYR A 577 1.82 -20.05 -49.38
CA TYR A 577 0.72 -20.76 -48.71
C TYR A 577 0.06 -21.77 -49.65
N THR A 578 0.35 -21.70 -50.94
CA THR A 578 -0.10 -22.64 -52.00
C THR A 578 1.03 -22.95 -52.95
N ASP A 579 0.92 -24.09 -53.67
CA ASP A 579 1.83 -24.42 -54.76
C ASP A 579 1.88 -23.36 -55.87
N LYS A 580 0.75 -22.72 -56.12
CA LYS A 580 0.67 -21.61 -57.06
C LYS A 580 1.52 -20.42 -56.62
N GLU A 581 1.35 -19.96 -55.38
CA GLU A 581 2.19 -18.87 -54.81
C GLU A 581 3.69 -19.23 -54.85
N LYS A 582 4.04 -20.49 -54.50
CA LYS A 582 5.40 -20.96 -54.57
C LYS A 582 5.99 -20.83 -56.00
N ASN A 583 5.24 -21.34 -57.02
CA ASN A 583 5.64 -21.29 -58.40
C ASN A 583 5.73 -19.84 -58.93
N ASP A 584 4.87 -18.97 -58.53
CA ASP A 584 4.92 -17.55 -58.90
C ASP A 584 6.17 -16.84 -58.27
N ILE A 585 6.48 -17.12 -57.00
CA ILE A 585 7.71 -16.60 -56.37
C ILE A 585 8.95 -17.14 -57.07
N VAL A 586 9.02 -18.47 -57.34
CA VAL A 586 10.15 -19.10 -58.00
C VAL A 586 10.39 -18.52 -59.40
N LYS A 587 9.35 -18.22 -60.17
CA LYS A 587 9.47 -17.53 -61.48
C LYS A 587 10.18 -16.16 -61.33
N THR A 588 9.97 -15.43 -60.28
CA THR A 588 10.65 -14.14 -60.04
C THR A 588 12.14 -14.29 -59.71
N LEU A 589 12.53 -15.50 -59.35
CA LEU A 589 13.91 -15.83 -58.95
C LEU A 589 14.68 -16.56 -60.08
N GLU A 590 14.13 -16.61 -61.30
CA GLU A 590 14.83 -17.21 -62.44
C GLU A 590 16.25 -16.67 -62.62
N GLY A 591 17.23 -17.59 -62.72
CA GLY A 591 18.63 -17.24 -62.84
C GLY A 591 19.39 -16.99 -61.52
N LYS A 592 18.69 -17.07 -60.37
CA LYS A 592 19.30 -16.93 -59.05
C LYS A 592 19.34 -18.30 -58.34
N ARG A 593 20.29 -18.46 -57.42
CA ARG A 593 20.38 -19.67 -56.61
C ARG A 593 19.44 -19.49 -55.41
N TYR A 594 18.40 -20.31 -55.33
CA TYR A 594 17.42 -20.32 -54.26
C TYR A 594 17.27 -21.71 -53.66
N LYS A 595 16.75 -21.78 -52.41
CA LYS A 595 16.36 -22.99 -51.70
C LYS A 595 14.87 -22.95 -51.43
N VAL A 596 14.19 -24.06 -51.58
CA VAL A 596 12.77 -24.21 -51.20
C VAL A 596 12.69 -25.27 -50.11
N ASP A 597 12.25 -24.91 -48.96
CA ASP A 597 11.97 -25.83 -47.86
C ASP A 597 10.45 -25.95 -47.71
N ARG A 598 9.94 -27.18 -47.50
CA ARG A 598 8.54 -27.43 -47.19
C ARG A 598 8.38 -27.42 -45.68
N SER A 599 7.49 -26.59 -45.14
CA SER A 599 7.10 -26.59 -43.74
C SER A 599 6.37 -27.89 -43.42
N LYS A 600 6.85 -28.66 -42.45
CA LYS A 600 6.28 -29.97 -42.11
C LYS A 600 5.32 -29.92 -40.95
N GLY A 601 5.51 -29.04 -39.99
CA GLY A 601 4.64 -28.90 -38.83
C GLY A 601 4.98 -27.66 -38.02
N LEU A 602 4.02 -27.16 -37.23
CA LEU A 602 4.15 -25.96 -36.40
C LEU A 602 5.27 -26.07 -35.36
N GLY A 603 5.56 -27.29 -34.90
CA GLY A 603 6.59 -27.56 -33.91
C GLY A 603 8.02 -27.45 -34.41
N GLU A 604 8.23 -27.50 -35.74
CA GLU A 604 9.53 -27.45 -36.40
C GLU A 604 9.88 -26.07 -36.96
N ASN A 605 8.91 -25.13 -36.94
CA ASN A 605 9.07 -23.80 -37.49
C ASN A 605 9.88 -22.90 -36.55
N ASP A 606 10.74 -22.08 -37.17
CA ASP A 606 11.51 -21.06 -36.44
C ASP A 606 10.54 -20.03 -35.76
N PRO A 607 10.84 -19.60 -34.52
CA PRO A 607 9.98 -18.63 -33.81
C PRO A 607 9.82 -17.30 -34.53
N GLU A 608 10.81 -16.77 -35.22
CA GLU A 608 10.70 -15.51 -35.97
C GLU A 608 9.80 -15.68 -37.20
N MET A 609 9.93 -16.81 -37.91
CA MET A 609 9.03 -17.17 -38.99
C MET A 609 7.58 -17.29 -38.51
N MET A 610 7.36 -18.02 -37.40
CA MET A 610 6.04 -18.16 -36.79
C MET A 610 5.42 -16.82 -36.40
N TRP A 611 6.24 -15.92 -35.87
CA TRP A 611 5.77 -14.56 -35.59
C TRP A 611 5.31 -13.86 -36.87
N LEU A 612 6.20 -13.77 -37.87
CA LEU A 612 5.95 -13.05 -39.11
C LEU A 612 4.77 -13.59 -39.92
N THR A 613 4.55 -14.90 -39.91
CA THR A 613 3.58 -15.54 -40.81
C THR A 613 2.24 -15.86 -40.15
N THR A 614 2.24 -16.13 -38.83
CA THR A 614 1.09 -16.75 -38.15
C THR A 614 0.60 -15.97 -36.92
N MET A 615 1.52 -15.33 -36.16
CA MET A 615 1.18 -14.73 -34.89
C MET A 615 1.00 -13.20 -34.95
N ASN A 616 1.80 -12.51 -35.75
CA ASN A 616 1.79 -11.05 -35.84
C ASN A 616 0.47 -10.54 -36.46
N PRO A 617 -0.33 -9.73 -35.76
CA PRO A 617 -1.59 -9.20 -36.25
C PRO A 617 -1.51 -8.46 -37.60
N GLU A 618 -0.36 -7.85 -37.91
CA GLU A 618 -0.17 -7.04 -39.13
C GLU A 618 0.16 -7.88 -40.38
N THR A 619 0.74 -9.07 -40.21
CA THR A 619 1.29 -9.84 -41.34
C THR A 619 0.66 -11.22 -41.49
N ARG A 620 0.02 -11.75 -40.43
CA ARG A 620 -0.64 -13.07 -40.45
C ARG A 620 -1.87 -13.10 -41.37
N ARG A 621 -2.18 -14.28 -41.86
CA ARG A 621 -3.42 -14.54 -42.60
C ARG A 621 -4.38 -15.31 -41.72
N LEU A 622 -5.59 -14.76 -41.52
CA LEU A 622 -6.69 -15.39 -40.79
C LEU A 622 -7.94 -15.51 -41.69
N ILE A 623 -8.46 -16.73 -41.78
CA ILE A 623 -9.76 -16.98 -42.39
C ILE A 623 -10.81 -16.90 -41.28
N LYS A 624 -11.74 -15.98 -41.39
CA LYS A 624 -12.89 -15.87 -40.48
C LYS A 624 -13.92 -16.94 -40.81
N VAL A 625 -14.29 -17.76 -39.82
CA VAL A 625 -15.30 -18.80 -40.01
C VAL A 625 -16.69 -18.20 -39.80
N MET A 626 -17.46 -18.07 -40.88
CA MET A 626 -18.80 -17.54 -40.86
C MET A 626 -19.72 -18.48 -41.62
N PRO A 627 -20.95 -18.73 -41.13
CA PRO A 627 -21.95 -19.44 -41.96
C PRO A 627 -22.49 -18.47 -43.00
N GLU A 628 -22.52 -18.87 -44.28
CA GLU A 628 -23.16 -18.12 -45.32
C GLU A 628 -24.67 -18.28 -45.25
N ASP A 629 -25.12 -19.49 -44.96
CA ASP A 629 -26.49 -19.90 -44.75
C ASP A 629 -26.57 -20.94 -43.62
N ALA A 630 -27.47 -20.73 -42.65
CA ALA A 630 -27.55 -21.59 -41.46
C ALA A 630 -28.03 -23.02 -41.83
N GLU A 631 -28.93 -23.15 -42.83
CA GLU A 631 -29.45 -24.45 -43.26
C GLU A 631 -28.39 -25.20 -44.08
N ALA A 632 -27.73 -24.53 -45.02
CA ALA A 632 -26.64 -25.10 -45.81
C ALA A 632 -25.46 -25.51 -44.91
N THR A 633 -25.17 -24.71 -43.88
CA THR A 633 -24.11 -25.02 -42.87
C THR A 633 -24.49 -26.27 -42.06
N ALA A 634 -25.72 -26.35 -41.58
CA ALA A 634 -26.21 -27.53 -40.84
C ALA A 634 -26.15 -28.78 -41.69
N HIS A 635 -26.61 -28.69 -42.95
CA HIS A 635 -26.56 -29.78 -43.92
C HIS A 635 -25.10 -30.25 -44.17
N SER A 636 -24.18 -29.32 -44.35
CA SER A 636 -22.75 -29.65 -44.58
C SER A 636 -22.13 -30.36 -43.38
N PHE A 637 -22.37 -29.88 -42.17
CA PHE A 637 -21.88 -30.55 -40.94
C PHE A 637 -22.50 -31.95 -40.78
N ASP A 638 -23.80 -32.11 -41.01
CA ASP A 638 -24.47 -33.41 -40.90
C ASP A 638 -23.97 -34.40 -41.97
N LEU A 639 -23.88 -33.95 -43.23
CA LEU A 639 -23.41 -34.75 -44.34
C LEU A 639 -21.98 -35.23 -44.14
N LEU A 640 -21.04 -34.29 -43.81
CA LEU A 640 -19.62 -34.60 -43.78
C LEU A 640 -19.19 -35.29 -42.46
N LEU A 641 -19.83 -34.96 -41.34
CA LEU A 641 -19.43 -35.35 -40.01
C LEU A 641 -20.47 -36.10 -39.20
N GLY A 642 -21.74 -36.12 -39.66
CA GLY A 642 -22.85 -36.84 -39.09
C GLY A 642 -22.83 -38.35 -39.39
N ASP A 643 -23.94 -39.03 -39.17
CA ASP A 643 -24.06 -40.50 -39.32
C ASP A 643 -24.33 -41.00 -40.75
N ASN A 644 -24.67 -40.10 -41.67
CA ASN A 644 -24.99 -40.42 -43.07
C ASN A 644 -23.73 -40.80 -43.89
N LEU A 645 -23.25 -42.03 -43.70
CA LEU A 645 -22.06 -42.53 -44.42
C LEU A 645 -22.29 -42.62 -45.94
N GLN A 646 -23.47 -43.04 -46.39
CA GLN A 646 -23.75 -43.15 -47.84
C GLN A 646 -23.78 -41.79 -48.51
N GLY A 647 -24.53 -40.84 -47.96
CA GLY A 647 -24.54 -39.46 -48.47
C GLY A 647 -23.16 -38.83 -48.56
N ARG A 648 -22.27 -39.14 -47.60
CA ARG A 648 -20.86 -38.68 -47.65
C ARG A 648 -20.07 -39.29 -48.79
N LYS A 649 -20.25 -40.59 -49.07
CA LYS A 649 -19.61 -41.27 -50.21
C LYS A 649 -20.09 -40.68 -51.52
N ASP A 650 -21.39 -40.44 -51.64
CA ASP A 650 -22.00 -39.86 -52.85
C ASP A 650 -21.50 -38.43 -53.07
N HIS A 651 -21.45 -37.61 -52.00
CA HIS A 651 -20.92 -36.25 -52.08
C HIS A 651 -19.43 -36.23 -52.49
N ILE A 652 -18.60 -37.14 -51.97
CA ILE A 652 -17.21 -37.26 -52.38
C ILE A 652 -17.09 -37.69 -53.87
N ALA A 653 -17.91 -38.64 -54.30
CA ALA A 653 -17.93 -39.08 -55.72
C ALA A 653 -18.32 -37.95 -56.67
N GLU A 654 -19.30 -37.13 -56.28
CA GLU A 654 -19.82 -36.02 -57.10
C GLU A 654 -18.94 -34.78 -57.07
N ASN A 655 -18.26 -34.49 -55.92
CA ASN A 655 -17.60 -33.20 -55.71
C ASN A 655 -16.07 -33.37 -55.52
N GLY A 656 -15.52 -34.57 -55.31
CA GLY A 656 -14.15 -34.81 -55.00
C GLY A 656 -13.16 -34.26 -56.01
N TYR A 657 -13.54 -34.24 -57.29
CA TYR A 657 -12.70 -33.70 -58.38
C TYR A 657 -12.38 -32.20 -58.20
N LYS A 658 -13.22 -31.46 -57.48
CA LYS A 658 -13.01 -30.02 -57.17
C LYS A 658 -11.84 -29.78 -56.20
N TYR A 659 -11.45 -30.82 -55.48
CA TYR A 659 -10.47 -30.76 -54.40
C TYR A 659 -9.20 -31.60 -54.70
N LEU A 660 -9.04 -32.09 -55.93
CA LEU A 660 -7.90 -32.91 -56.33
C LEU A 660 -6.55 -32.22 -56.10
N GLU A 661 -6.49 -30.90 -56.26
CA GLU A 661 -5.29 -30.10 -56.02
C GLU A 661 -4.95 -29.93 -54.50
N MET A 662 -5.90 -30.23 -53.62
CA MET A 662 -5.72 -30.17 -52.16
C MET A 662 -5.41 -31.53 -51.53
N ILE A 663 -5.43 -32.61 -52.33
CA ILE A 663 -5.14 -33.96 -51.84
C ILE A 663 -3.63 -34.10 -51.69
N ASP A 664 -3.17 -34.32 -50.45
CA ASP A 664 -1.81 -34.67 -50.18
C ASP A 664 -1.57 -36.12 -50.63
N VAL A 665 -0.74 -36.30 -51.66
CA VAL A 665 -0.40 -37.60 -52.26
C VAL A 665 0.97 -38.11 -51.76
N SER A 666 1.48 -37.59 -50.65
CA SER A 666 2.77 -37.99 -50.05
C SER A 666 2.71 -39.31 -49.30
#